data_2d99c52256ed6e346163c0d333cb15a5
#
_entry.id   2d99c52256ed6e346163c0d333cb15a5
#
_cell.length_a   1.000
_cell.length_b   1.000
_cell.length_c   1.000
_cell.angle_alpha   90.00
_cell.angle_beta   90.00
_cell.angle_gamma   90.00
#
_symmetry.space_group_name_H-M   'P 1'
#
loop_
_entity.id
_entity.type
_entity.pdbx_description
1 polymer ?
#
loop_
_entity_poly.entity_id
_entity_poly.type
_entity_poly.pdbx_seq_one_letter_code
_entity_poly.pdbx_strand_id
1 'polypeptide(L)'
;MICSLVLVSSAGSIRAAEMPASKEYLNSIGMKLVRIEPGSFQMGQLETLGPNVLPVFRGRGLFDSLKNGDYDEKLIHTVKINNPFYMSEFEVTNFQYELFRPEHRALRGRNGFSSKDDEAVVFVNWYDATAFCRWLSDKDRLEYRLPTEAEWEYACRAATTTNFHTGDVLTQPFLKKITVGGLGINPADLTVGQTPANAWGLYDMHGNVEEWCYDWYGPYVKGIQADPVGYARSDFRVTRGGSVGSDMYYLRSANRLGAIPETRNWITGFRVVLGELPKSRPLKQPLRRYQQNVVTRSREQVTKGPDPDKPYFMGPLRYVNIRQGSVGPTYSSHNHCPAIVECPNGDLLTVWYTCHDEHGRELAQAASRLRPGRKQWEEASLFFWTPDRNNHSPALWYDDDNEKLYHFAAVSIARNRGKSVLAMRTSRDSGATWSPPRLIVPEFDGGRLPSEPVIRTNDGTIVVGVDGRHKGTELWASHDEGLTWYNPGAEIMGVHGGVVQISDGRLFVMTRNAAIDGKMPISLSSDGGKSFTSIASDFPPIGGGQRLALLKLRTGELFFASFTSEGGDGIFITDATGNRREIKGLFAALSLDDGRTWPYRRLVTDDGPARTIECTDGGCITMSARRSEYRGYLSVCQSLDGLIHLISSRNHYSFNRRWLMTKPPAPVDKPVRVRPIVETFDGPEKFDSPGWHEYKGPVGHFNGSGQYTIESGSHYNGINHIVRAGSFEATYELKNIHYNPSGSRPTEGVTVGFRDPLSTGHPTIFVFIKENALDSRTGVKVALSSPPKSATMKFVYNEKVPQWRIFYGLDGAEPTTELGQPFKVKNPTSEAIAAYVLMSNGSVDLDRFEIKPVH
;
A
#
# COMPACT_ATOMS: atom_id res chain seq x y z
N MET A 1 -19.49 -60.41 38.76
CA MET A 1 -20.83 -59.87 38.61
C MET A 1 -20.73 -58.36 38.71
N ILE A 2 -20.57 -57.66 37.56
CA ILE A 2 -20.53 -56.22 37.47
C ILE A 2 -21.82 -55.84 36.75
N CYS A 3 -22.70 -55.15 37.49
CA CYS A 3 -24.00 -54.74 37.01
C CYS A 3 -23.77 -53.35 36.25
N SER A 4 -23.89 -53.38 34.94
CA SER A 4 -23.88 -52.18 34.14
C SER A 4 -25.26 -51.50 34.15
N LEU A 5 -25.34 -50.37 34.81
CA LEU A 5 -26.51 -49.48 34.70
C LEU A 5 -26.44 -48.77 33.36
N VAL A 6 -27.33 -49.10 32.46
CA VAL A 6 -27.58 -48.34 31.23
C VAL A 6 -28.52 -47.20 31.59
N LEU A 7 -27.93 -45.99 31.65
CA LEU A 7 -28.73 -44.73 31.70
C LEU A 7 -29.19 -44.42 30.27
N VAL A 8 -30.41 -44.73 29.94
CA VAL A 8 -31.11 -44.23 28.74
C VAL A 8 -31.46 -42.76 28.98
N SER A 9 -30.64 -41.86 28.54
CA SER A 9 -31.05 -40.46 28.43
C SER A 9 -31.97 -40.30 27.22
N SER A 10 -33.25 -40.14 27.46
CA SER A 10 -34.20 -39.67 26.47
C SER A 10 -33.87 -38.21 26.17
N ALA A 11 -33.01 -37.96 25.18
CA ALA A 11 -32.89 -36.63 24.56
C ALA A 11 -34.20 -36.40 23.80
N GLY A 12 -35.17 -35.81 24.44
CA GLY A 12 -36.33 -35.24 23.75
C GLY A 12 -35.84 -34.21 22.78
N SER A 13 -36.05 -34.42 21.51
CA SER A 13 -35.87 -33.38 20.50
C SER A 13 -36.82 -32.25 20.81
N ILE A 14 -36.31 -31.17 21.41
CA ILE A 14 -37.05 -29.95 21.61
C ILE A 14 -37.34 -29.40 20.21
N ARG A 15 -38.56 -29.54 19.76
CA ARG A 15 -39.03 -29.01 18.50
C ARG A 15 -38.82 -27.47 18.55
N ALA A 16 -38.08 -26.90 17.62
CA ALA A 16 -37.95 -25.47 17.50
C ALA A 16 -39.37 -24.87 17.38
N ALA A 17 -39.61 -23.73 18.03
CA ALA A 17 -40.87 -23.02 17.91
C ALA A 17 -41.09 -22.60 16.46
N GLU A 18 -42.38 -22.60 16.04
CA GLU A 18 -42.69 -22.12 14.69
C GLU A 18 -42.32 -20.63 14.56
N MET A 19 -41.82 -20.24 13.41
CA MET A 19 -41.48 -18.86 13.10
C MET A 19 -42.75 -17.98 13.22
N PRO A 20 -42.67 -16.78 13.83
CA PRO A 20 -43.83 -15.88 13.93
C PRO A 20 -44.45 -15.59 12.56
N ALA A 21 -45.76 -15.38 12.51
CA ALA A 21 -46.48 -15.05 11.26
C ALA A 21 -46.68 -13.55 11.05
N SER A 22 -46.48 -12.73 12.10
CA SER A 22 -46.69 -11.28 12.08
C SER A 22 -45.66 -10.55 11.21
N LYS A 23 -46.01 -9.35 10.70
CA LYS A 23 -45.11 -8.48 9.96
C LYS A 23 -43.92 -8.01 10.82
N GLU A 24 -44.13 -7.83 12.10
CA GLU A 24 -43.12 -7.43 13.07
C GLU A 24 -43.12 -8.41 14.24
N TYR A 25 -41.97 -8.64 14.84
CA TYR A 25 -41.79 -9.52 15.98
C TYR A 25 -40.87 -8.88 17.01
N LEU A 26 -41.31 -8.85 18.25
CA LEU A 26 -40.52 -8.40 19.40
C LEU A 26 -40.04 -9.64 20.17
N ASN A 27 -38.75 -9.83 20.29
CA ASN A 27 -38.19 -10.99 20.97
C ASN A 27 -38.02 -10.78 22.48
N SER A 28 -37.51 -11.81 23.18
CA SER A 28 -37.41 -11.82 24.66
C SER A 28 -36.45 -10.78 25.26
N ILE A 29 -35.60 -10.16 24.45
CA ILE A 29 -34.68 -9.09 24.87
C ILE A 29 -35.06 -7.71 24.35
N GLY A 30 -36.31 -7.56 23.89
CA GLY A 30 -36.81 -6.28 23.38
C GLY A 30 -36.27 -5.85 22.01
N MET A 31 -35.73 -6.79 21.24
CA MET A 31 -35.26 -6.53 19.88
C MET A 31 -36.43 -6.67 18.92
N LYS A 32 -36.74 -5.62 18.15
CA LYS A 32 -37.74 -5.63 17.10
C LYS A 32 -37.15 -6.16 15.81
N LEU A 33 -37.81 -7.12 15.18
CA LEU A 33 -37.47 -7.72 13.91
C LEU A 33 -38.59 -7.52 12.90
N VAL A 34 -38.20 -7.26 11.65
CA VAL A 34 -39.13 -7.03 10.54
C VAL A 34 -39.09 -8.25 9.62
N ARG A 35 -40.28 -8.72 9.22
CA ARG A 35 -40.42 -9.83 8.28
C ARG A 35 -40.10 -9.39 6.87
N ILE A 36 -39.15 -10.10 6.25
CA ILE A 36 -38.75 -9.90 4.86
C ILE A 36 -39.33 -11.04 4.02
N GLU A 37 -40.12 -10.67 3.03
CA GLU A 37 -40.80 -11.65 2.17
C GLU A 37 -39.84 -12.19 1.08
N PRO A 38 -40.09 -13.40 0.58
CA PRO A 38 -39.33 -13.97 -0.54
C PRO A 38 -39.39 -13.10 -1.78
N GLY A 39 -38.32 -13.14 -2.58
CA GLY A 39 -38.26 -12.39 -3.83
C GLY A 39 -36.95 -12.60 -4.58
N SER A 40 -36.74 -11.78 -5.59
CA SER A 40 -35.49 -11.82 -6.36
C SER A 40 -34.96 -10.41 -6.63
N PHE A 41 -33.66 -10.27 -6.71
CA PHE A 41 -33.00 -9.00 -7.01
C PHE A 41 -31.71 -9.20 -7.81
N GLN A 42 -31.17 -8.11 -8.35
CA GLN A 42 -29.84 -8.08 -8.95
C GLN A 42 -28.83 -7.71 -7.87
N MET A 43 -27.90 -8.60 -7.61
CA MET A 43 -26.82 -8.40 -6.64
C MET A 43 -25.57 -7.85 -7.31
N GLY A 44 -24.93 -6.86 -6.69
CA GLY A 44 -23.75 -6.17 -7.22
C GLY A 44 -24.04 -4.75 -7.70
N GLN A 45 -23.02 -4.03 -8.22
CA GLN A 45 -23.17 -2.66 -8.68
C GLN A 45 -23.86 -2.60 -10.04
N LEU A 46 -25.08 -2.05 -10.08
CA LEU A 46 -25.95 -2.04 -11.24
C LEU A 46 -25.71 -0.86 -12.18
N GLU A 47 -25.46 0.31 -11.64
CA GLU A 47 -25.40 1.56 -12.40
C GLU A 47 -24.01 2.20 -12.36
N THR A 48 -23.72 3.06 -13.36
CA THR A 48 -22.51 3.86 -13.37
C THR A 48 -22.62 4.96 -12.32
N LEU A 49 -21.57 5.11 -11.49
CA LEU A 49 -21.55 6.06 -10.38
C LEU A 49 -21.29 7.48 -10.87
N GLY A 50 -22.07 8.41 -10.36
CA GLY A 50 -21.84 9.84 -10.56
C GLY A 50 -20.63 10.36 -9.76
N PRO A 51 -20.07 11.52 -10.14
CA PRO A 51 -18.86 12.09 -9.53
C PRO A 51 -19.01 12.37 -8.02
N ASN A 52 -20.23 12.61 -7.55
CA ASN A 52 -20.51 12.89 -6.13
C ASN A 52 -20.36 11.65 -5.22
N VAL A 53 -20.41 10.45 -5.79
CA VAL A 53 -20.28 9.17 -5.06
C VAL A 53 -18.85 8.65 -5.12
N LEU A 54 -18.12 8.95 -6.21
CA LEU A 54 -16.77 8.46 -6.39
C LEU A 54 -15.82 8.98 -5.29
N PRO A 55 -14.91 8.13 -4.79
CA PRO A 55 -13.97 8.55 -3.77
C PRO A 55 -13.01 9.61 -4.33
N VAL A 56 -12.79 10.65 -3.55
CA VAL A 56 -11.78 11.68 -3.84
C VAL A 56 -10.52 11.35 -3.06
N PHE A 57 -9.48 10.92 -3.76
CA PHE A 57 -8.17 10.67 -3.14
C PHE A 57 -7.34 11.94 -3.15
N ARG A 58 -6.61 12.18 -2.06
CA ARG A 58 -5.73 13.35 -1.95
C ARG A 58 -4.79 13.40 -3.15
N GLY A 59 -5.10 14.29 -4.08
CA GLY A 59 -4.22 14.64 -5.18
C GLY A 59 -4.27 13.80 -6.44
N ARG A 60 -5.23 12.92 -6.61
CA ARG A 60 -5.29 12.02 -7.76
C ARG A 60 -6.64 12.01 -8.50
N GLY A 61 -7.50 12.99 -8.25
CA GLY A 61 -8.79 13.10 -8.92
C GLY A 61 -9.77 11.97 -8.56
N LEU A 62 -10.84 11.89 -9.34
CA LEU A 62 -11.83 10.81 -9.29
C LEU A 62 -11.29 9.61 -10.04
N PHE A 63 -11.38 8.40 -9.47
CA PHE A 63 -10.96 7.20 -10.19
C PHE A 63 -12.02 6.73 -11.17
N ASP A 64 -11.79 6.95 -12.44
CA ASP A 64 -12.64 6.44 -13.52
C ASP A 64 -12.79 4.92 -13.48
N SER A 65 -11.78 4.20 -12.99
CA SER A 65 -11.82 2.75 -12.80
C SER A 65 -12.90 2.27 -11.82
N LEU A 66 -13.33 3.15 -10.90
CA LEU A 66 -14.36 2.86 -9.90
C LEU A 66 -15.76 3.32 -10.29
N LYS A 67 -15.94 3.95 -11.46
CA LYS A 67 -17.25 4.42 -11.95
C LYS A 67 -18.32 3.32 -12.03
N ASN A 68 -17.91 2.09 -12.28
CA ASN A 68 -18.81 0.94 -12.40
C ASN A 68 -18.80 0.04 -11.17
N GLY A 69 -18.48 0.60 -9.99
CA GLY A 69 -18.28 -0.14 -8.76
C GLY A 69 -16.89 -0.77 -8.65
N ASP A 70 -16.62 -1.39 -7.52
CA ASP A 70 -15.38 -2.09 -7.29
C ASP A 70 -15.31 -3.38 -8.13
N TYR A 71 -14.11 -3.91 -8.33
CA TYR A 71 -13.89 -5.12 -9.11
C TYR A 71 -14.51 -6.38 -8.47
N ASP A 72 -14.76 -6.38 -7.17
CA ASP A 72 -15.37 -7.48 -6.42
C ASP A 72 -16.90 -7.43 -6.35
N GLU A 73 -17.50 -6.29 -6.71
CA GLU A 73 -18.95 -6.09 -6.87
C GLU A 73 -19.47 -6.59 -8.23
N LYS A 74 -18.59 -7.14 -9.04
CA LYS A 74 -18.86 -7.75 -10.37
C LYS A 74 -18.63 -9.27 -10.24
N LEU A 75 -19.34 -10.09 -10.89
CA LEU A 75 -20.36 -10.01 -11.91
C LEU A 75 -21.73 -9.75 -11.29
N ILE A 76 -22.50 -8.82 -11.87
CA ILE A 76 -23.92 -8.68 -11.55
C ILE A 76 -24.64 -9.99 -11.83
N HIS A 77 -25.45 -10.45 -10.91
CA HIS A 77 -26.16 -11.71 -11.04
C HIS A 77 -27.51 -11.67 -10.30
N THR A 78 -28.44 -12.50 -10.73
CA THR A 78 -29.74 -12.61 -10.08
C THR A 78 -29.65 -13.50 -8.86
N VAL A 79 -30.13 -13.01 -7.73
CA VAL A 79 -30.32 -13.79 -6.49
C VAL A 79 -31.80 -13.96 -6.23
N LYS A 80 -32.20 -15.18 -5.84
CA LYS A 80 -33.54 -15.53 -5.38
C LYS A 80 -33.48 -15.87 -3.91
N ILE A 81 -34.29 -15.18 -3.12
CA ILE A 81 -34.56 -15.52 -1.71
C ILE A 81 -35.90 -16.26 -1.71
N ASN A 82 -35.87 -17.55 -1.39
CA ASN A 82 -37.04 -18.42 -1.52
C ASN A 82 -37.88 -18.51 -0.26
N ASN A 83 -37.29 -18.23 0.92
CA ASN A 83 -37.97 -18.34 2.21
C ASN A 83 -38.06 -16.97 2.89
N PRO A 84 -39.15 -16.67 3.58
CA PRO A 84 -39.20 -15.47 4.39
C PRO A 84 -38.27 -15.61 5.62
N PHE A 85 -37.73 -14.50 6.06
CA PHE A 85 -36.93 -14.41 7.28
C PHE A 85 -37.25 -13.11 7.99
N TYR A 86 -36.86 -13.00 9.26
CA TYR A 86 -36.93 -11.73 9.97
C TYR A 86 -35.52 -11.15 10.11
N MET A 87 -35.39 -9.85 9.99
CA MET A 87 -34.15 -9.12 10.24
C MET A 87 -34.36 -8.08 11.33
N SER A 88 -33.45 -7.94 12.27
CA SER A 88 -33.54 -6.90 13.30
C SER A 88 -33.56 -5.52 12.66
N GLU A 89 -34.47 -4.66 13.16
CA GLU A 89 -34.70 -3.30 12.69
C GLU A 89 -33.39 -2.48 12.69
N PHE A 90 -32.58 -2.66 13.73
CA PHE A 90 -31.30 -2.02 13.97
C PHE A 90 -30.19 -3.05 14.14
N GLU A 91 -28.94 -2.57 14.19
CA GLU A 91 -27.82 -3.35 14.69
C GLU A 91 -28.04 -3.72 16.16
N VAL A 92 -27.38 -4.75 16.64
CA VAL A 92 -27.41 -5.14 18.07
C VAL A 92 -26.79 -4.04 18.91
N THR A 93 -27.51 -3.60 19.94
CA THR A 93 -27.05 -2.54 20.84
C THR A 93 -26.17 -3.07 21.97
N ASN A 94 -25.44 -2.16 22.64
CA ASN A 94 -24.67 -2.49 23.84
C ASN A 94 -25.57 -3.14 24.92
N PHE A 95 -26.74 -2.56 25.19
CA PHE A 95 -27.67 -3.14 26.16
C PHE A 95 -28.05 -4.58 25.84
N GLN A 96 -28.40 -4.86 24.58
CA GLN A 96 -28.80 -6.18 24.15
C GLN A 96 -27.64 -7.18 24.22
N TYR A 97 -26.44 -6.77 23.80
CA TYR A 97 -25.27 -7.65 23.81
C TYR A 97 -24.79 -7.97 25.24
N GLU A 98 -24.86 -7.02 26.14
CA GLU A 98 -24.45 -7.18 27.54
C GLU A 98 -25.37 -8.12 28.34
N LEU A 99 -26.61 -8.35 27.88
CA LEU A 99 -27.45 -9.44 28.42
C LEU A 99 -26.84 -10.83 28.17
N PHE A 100 -26.08 -10.98 27.10
CA PHE A 100 -25.35 -12.18 26.78
C PHE A 100 -23.96 -12.20 27.46
N ARG A 101 -23.23 -11.09 27.40
CA ARG A 101 -21.87 -10.99 27.92
C ARG A 101 -21.67 -9.69 28.70
N PRO A 102 -22.01 -9.69 30.00
CA PRO A 102 -21.96 -8.48 30.84
C PRO A 102 -20.57 -7.82 30.91
N GLU A 103 -19.50 -8.61 30.81
CA GLU A 103 -18.14 -8.11 30.85
C GLU A 103 -17.78 -7.22 29.64
N HIS A 104 -18.55 -7.28 28.57
CA HIS A 104 -18.36 -6.43 27.39
C HIS A 104 -18.50 -4.95 27.74
N ARG A 105 -19.24 -4.63 28.80
CA ARG A 105 -19.41 -3.26 29.31
C ARG A 105 -18.10 -2.54 29.58
N ALA A 106 -17.02 -3.27 29.86
CA ALA A 106 -15.69 -2.71 30.05
C ALA A 106 -15.08 -2.11 28.76
N LEU A 107 -15.64 -2.44 27.60
CA LEU A 107 -15.20 -1.92 26.30
C LEU A 107 -15.97 -0.67 25.84
N ARG A 108 -17.02 -0.28 26.57
CA ARG A 108 -17.81 0.93 26.27
C ARG A 108 -16.93 2.19 26.28
N GLY A 109 -17.13 3.06 25.31
CA GLY A 109 -16.37 4.30 25.19
C GLY A 109 -14.89 4.12 24.82
N ARG A 110 -14.44 2.90 24.60
CA ARG A 110 -13.06 2.64 24.13
C ARG A 110 -12.83 3.35 22.79
N ASN A 111 -11.74 4.10 22.71
CA ASN A 111 -11.43 4.97 21.57
C ASN A 111 -12.49 6.05 21.28
N GLY A 112 -13.42 6.31 22.21
CA GLY A 112 -14.49 7.30 22.08
C GLY A 112 -15.72 6.81 21.33
N PHE A 113 -15.93 5.49 21.17
CA PHE A 113 -17.05 4.90 20.45
C PHE A 113 -17.92 4.03 21.35
N SER A 114 -19.23 3.93 21.03
CA SER A 114 -20.17 2.98 21.62
C SER A 114 -20.19 3.00 23.14
N SER A 115 -20.62 4.12 23.73
CA SER A 115 -20.64 4.34 25.18
C SER A 115 -22.00 4.16 25.83
N LYS A 116 -23.10 4.33 25.06
CA LYS A 116 -24.50 4.33 25.55
C LYS A 116 -25.15 2.97 25.35
N ASP A 117 -26.27 2.75 26.04
CA ASP A 117 -27.04 1.51 25.96
C ASP A 117 -27.61 1.27 24.55
N ASP A 118 -28.04 2.33 23.87
CA ASP A 118 -28.71 2.36 22.58
C ASP A 118 -27.75 2.57 21.39
N GLU A 119 -26.43 2.57 21.64
CA GLU A 119 -25.45 2.56 20.56
C GLU A 119 -25.18 1.14 20.10
N ALA A 120 -24.88 1.00 18.79
CA ALA A 120 -24.47 -0.28 18.20
C ALA A 120 -23.26 -0.86 18.94
N VAL A 121 -23.31 -2.15 19.27
CA VAL A 121 -22.18 -2.84 19.87
C VAL A 121 -21.04 -2.96 18.88
N VAL A 122 -19.83 -2.66 19.34
CA VAL A 122 -18.58 -2.78 18.59
C VAL A 122 -17.53 -3.55 19.39
N PHE A 123 -16.34 -3.77 18.87
CA PHE A 123 -15.32 -4.67 19.45
C PHE A 123 -15.79 -6.12 19.57
N VAL A 124 -16.69 -6.54 18.68
CA VAL A 124 -17.17 -7.92 18.53
C VAL A 124 -16.63 -8.50 17.24
N ASN A 125 -16.03 -9.69 17.33
CA ASN A 125 -15.58 -10.41 16.15
C ASN A 125 -16.69 -11.33 15.61
N TRP A 126 -16.45 -11.99 14.48
CA TRP A 126 -17.43 -12.87 13.85
C TRP A 126 -17.88 -14.02 14.78
N TYR A 127 -16.95 -14.58 15.56
CA TYR A 127 -17.26 -15.64 16.51
C TYR A 127 -18.11 -15.15 17.68
N ASP A 128 -17.85 -13.94 18.18
CA ASP A 128 -18.64 -13.29 19.23
C ASP A 128 -20.07 -13.05 18.76
N ALA A 129 -20.25 -12.51 17.54
CA ALA A 129 -21.56 -12.26 16.94
C ALA A 129 -22.35 -13.58 16.73
N THR A 130 -21.65 -14.63 16.25
CA THR A 130 -22.27 -15.95 16.10
C THR A 130 -22.65 -16.57 17.45
N ALA A 131 -21.81 -16.40 18.48
CA ALA A 131 -22.10 -16.90 19.84
C ALA A 131 -23.31 -16.17 20.45
N PHE A 132 -23.44 -14.86 20.24
CA PHE A 132 -24.63 -14.12 20.61
C PHE A 132 -25.90 -14.69 19.95
N CYS A 133 -25.86 -14.93 18.66
CA CYS A 133 -26.98 -15.53 17.93
C CYS A 133 -27.37 -16.90 18.50
N ARG A 134 -26.40 -17.75 18.83
CA ARG A 134 -26.68 -19.07 19.48
C ARG A 134 -27.32 -18.89 20.84
N TRP A 135 -26.77 -18.02 21.69
CA TRP A 135 -27.32 -17.73 23.00
C TRP A 135 -28.80 -17.26 22.92
N LEU A 136 -29.10 -16.37 21.95
CA LEU A 136 -30.43 -15.87 21.70
C LEU A 136 -31.35 -16.98 21.19
N SER A 137 -30.84 -17.87 20.35
CA SER A 137 -31.59 -19.05 19.87
C SER A 137 -31.97 -19.98 21.01
N ASP A 138 -31.03 -20.27 21.90
CA ASP A 138 -31.30 -21.13 23.09
C ASP A 138 -32.32 -20.48 24.03
N LYS A 139 -32.24 -19.17 24.18
CA LYS A 139 -33.16 -18.38 25.04
C LYS A 139 -34.59 -18.40 24.54
N ASP A 140 -34.76 -18.11 23.25
CA ASP A 140 -36.11 -17.96 22.65
C ASP A 140 -36.65 -19.24 22.04
N ARG A 141 -35.81 -20.28 21.92
CA ARG A 141 -36.10 -21.55 21.23
C ARG A 141 -36.49 -21.34 19.75
N LEU A 142 -35.89 -20.32 19.13
CA LEU A 142 -36.03 -19.93 17.73
C LEU A 142 -34.66 -19.89 17.11
N GLU A 143 -34.53 -19.98 15.79
CA GLU A 143 -33.20 -20.00 15.12
C GLU A 143 -32.75 -18.60 14.72
N TYR A 144 -31.86 -18.00 15.53
CA TYR A 144 -31.21 -16.74 15.24
C TYR A 144 -29.80 -16.96 14.66
N ARG A 145 -29.41 -16.14 13.71
CA ARG A 145 -28.11 -16.18 13.03
C ARG A 145 -27.71 -14.83 12.47
N LEU A 146 -26.50 -14.73 11.93
CA LEU A 146 -26.11 -13.62 11.08
C LEU A 146 -26.83 -13.71 9.73
N PRO A 147 -27.13 -12.57 9.06
CA PRO A 147 -27.62 -12.58 7.69
C PRO A 147 -26.59 -13.22 6.75
N THR A 148 -27.06 -13.92 5.71
CA THR A 148 -26.17 -14.16 4.57
C THR A 148 -25.89 -12.83 3.86
N GLU A 149 -24.79 -12.77 3.10
CA GLU A 149 -24.45 -11.58 2.34
C GLU A 149 -25.59 -11.17 1.38
N ALA A 150 -26.22 -12.15 0.76
CA ALA A 150 -27.33 -11.92 -0.15
C ALA A 150 -28.61 -11.43 0.56
N GLU A 151 -28.95 -12.01 1.72
CA GLU A 151 -30.07 -11.51 2.53
C GLU A 151 -29.83 -10.07 2.99
N TRP A 152 -28.59 -9.74 3.36
CA TRP A 152 -28.22 -8.38 3.76
C TRP A 152 -28.42 -7.37 2.62
N GLU A 153 -27.89 -7.65 1.42
CA GLU A 153 -28.02 -6.73 0.28
C GLU A 153 -29.47 -6.63 -0.20
N TYR A 154 -30.21 -7.75 -0.22
CA TYR A 154 -31.63 -7.76 -0.54
C TYR A 154 -32.43 -6.87 0.40
N ALA A 155 -32.21 -7.02 1.71
CA ALA A 155 -32.85 -6.23 2.75
C ALA A 155 -32.43 -4.75 2.71
N CYS A 156 -31.16 -4.46 2.43
CA CYS A 156 -30.65 -3.10 2.27
C CYS A 156 -31.31 -2.38 1.11
N ARG A 157 -31.43 -3.04 -0.03
CA ARG A 157 -32.04 -2.47 -1.25
C ARG A 157 -33.54 -2.25 -1.11
N ALA A 158 -34.25 -3.07 -0.35
CA ALA A 158 -35.70 -2.97 -0.16
C ALA A 158 -36.46 -2.68 -1.47
N ALA A 159 -36.17 -3.49 -2.52
CA ALA A 159 -36.68 -3.41 -3.89
C ALA A 159 -36.11 -2.26 -4.77
N THR A 160 -35.17 -1.47 -4.32
CA THR A 160 -34.50 -0.45 -5.16
C THR A 160 -33.36 -1.06 -5.99
N THR A 161 -33.05 -0.42 -7.13
CA THR A 161 -31.91 -0.75 -7.99
C THR A 161 -30.81 0.30 -7.93
N THR A 162 -31.04 1.42 -7.25
CA THR A 162 -30.14 2.56 -7.11
C THR A 162 -28.92 2.25 -6.22
N ASN A 163 -27.98 3.15 -6.16
CA ASN A 163 -26.76 2.99 -5.36
C ASN A 163 -27.05 2.82 -3.86
N PHE A 164 -28.09 3.49 -3.37
CA PHE A 164 -28.58 3.45 -2.00
C PHE A 164 -30.09 3.25 -2.02
N HIS A 165 -30.68 2.80 -0.92
CA HIS A 165 -32.16 2.69 -0.83
C HIS A 165 -32.88 4.04 -0.97
N THR A 166 -32.16 5.15 -0.79
CA THR A 166 -32.66 6.52 -0.94
C THR A 166 -32.49 7.11 -2.33
N GLY A 167 -31.88 6.39 -3.29
CA GLY A 167 -31.54 6.87 -4.62
C GLY A 167 -30.04 6.80 -4.92
N ASP A 168 -29.52 7.71 -5.75
CA ASP A 168 -28.13 7.66 -6.25
C ASP A 168 -27.11 8.35 -5.35
N VAL A 169 -27.56 9.14 -4.37
CA VAL A 169 -26.70 9.82 -3.40
C VAL A 169 -27.33 9.77 -2.01
N LEU A 170 -26.49 9.73 -0.98
CA LEU A 170 -26.93 9.86 0.40
C LEU A 170 -27.00 11.33 0.79
N THR A 171 -28.09 11.67 1.53
CA THR A 171 -28.28 12.98 2.13
C THR A 171 -27.72 13.03 3.56
N GLN A 172 -27.75 14.20 4.17
CA GLN A 172 -27.37 14.36 5.59
C GLN A 172 -28.08 13.37 6.51
N PRO A 173 -28.36 12.93 7.35
CA PRO A 173 -28.38 11.93 8.41
C PRO A 173 -27.49 10.69 8.15
N PHE A 174 -27.32 10.25 6.92
CA PHE A 174 -26.44 9.12 6.61
C PHE A 174 -24.95 9.48 6.68
N LEU A 175 -24.62 10.73 6.40
CA LEU A 175 -23.27 11.25 6.47
C LEU A 175 -22.97 11.71 7.91
N LYS A 176 -23.11 10.82 8.88
CA LYS A 176 -22.61 11.07 10.24
C LYS A 176 -21.15 11.49 10.09
N LYS A 177 -20.84 12.71 10.56
CA LYS A 177 -19.61 13.45 10.31
C LYS A 177 -18.39 12.56 10.41
N ILE A 178 -17.95 12.10 9.26
CA ILE A 178 -16.66 11.47 9.11
C ILE A 178 -15.68 12.61 9.04
N THR A 179 -14.75 12.65 9.97
CA THR A 179 -13.67 13.63 9.87
C THR A 179 -12.70 13.14 8.82
N VAL A 180 -12.97 13.53 7.57
CA VAL A 180 -12.05 13.37 6.47
C VAL A 180 -10.79 14.18 6.79
N GLY A 181 -9.69 13.51 7.09
CA GLY A 181 -8.38 14.16 7.23
C GLY A 181 -7.67 14.04 8.57
N GLY A 182 -8.33 13.59 9.63
CA GLY A 182 -7.64 13.13 10.84
C GLY A 182 -7.21 11.67 10.72
N LEU A 183 -6.37 11.19 11.59
CA LEU A 183 -5.96 9.79 11.66
C LEU A 183 -7.11 8.83 12.06
N GLY A 184 -8.35 9.16 11.73
CA GLY A 184 -9.51 8.26 11.69
C GLY A 184 -10.07 7.82 13.02
N ILE A 185 -9.85 8.53 14.11
CA ILE A 185 -10.54 8.29 15.37
C ILE A 185 -11.06 9.60 15.91
N ASN A 186 -12.05 10.15 15.24
CA ASN A 186 -12.93 11.08 15.97
C ASN A 186 -14.09 10.26 16.53
N PRO A 187 -14.38 10.41 17.83
CA PRO A 187 -15.55 9.83 18.43
C PRO A 187 -16.79 10.14 17.60
N ALA A 188 -17.58 9.12 17.32
CA ALA A 188 -18.86 9.27 16.63
C ALA A 188 -19.96 8.66 17.48
N ASP A 189 -21.11 9.25 17.45
CA ASP A 189 -22.33 8.71 18.04
C ASP A 189 -22.82 7.54 17.18
N LEU A 190 -22.86 6.35 17.76
CA LEU A 190 -23.31 5.10 17.13
C LEU A 190 -24.73 4.72 17.54
N THR A 191 -25.51 5.67 18.11
CA THR A 191 -26.94 5.45 18.45
C THR A 191 -27.68 4.93 17.23
N VAL A 192 -28.34 3.78 17.38
CA VAL A 192 -29.05 3.12 16.27
C VAL A 192 -30.32 3.89 15.89
N GLY A 193 -30.82 3.71 14.67
CA GLY A 193 -32.04 4.31 14.18
C GLY A 193 -31.96 5.82 13.88
N GLN A 194 -30.77 6.37 13.73
CA GLN A 194 -30.55 7.79 13.43
C GLN A 194 -30.61 8.13 11.93
N THR A 195 -30.68 7.13 11.07
CA THR A 195 -30.88 7.30 9.64
C THR A 195 -32.31 6.98 9.26
N PRO A 196 -32.86 7.52 8.16
CA PRO A 196 -34.20 7.12 7.68
C PRO A 196 -34.24 5.62 7.38
N ALA A 197 -35.33 4.96 7.76
CA ALA A 197 -35.59 3.59 7.43
C ALA A 197 -35.74 3.40 5.91
N ASN A 198 -35.36 2.23 5.40
CA ASN A 198 -35.70 1.85 4.05
C ASN A 198 -37.19 1.48 3.93
N ALA A 199 -37.69 1.17 2.73
CA ALA A 199 -39.11 0.86 2.49
C ALA A 199 -39.61 -0.37 3.26
N TRP A 200 -38.73 -1.21 3.81
CA TRP A 200 -39.09 -2.38 4.60
C TRP A 200 -38.95 -2.15 6.10
N GLY A 201 -38.60 -0.92 6.54
CA GLY A 201 -38.50 -0.55 7.95
C GLY A 201 -37.16 -0.87 8.61
N LEU A 202 -36.10 -1.07 7.84
CA LEU A 202 -34.76 -1.30 8.35
C LEU A 202 -33.96 0.01 8.36
N TYR A 203 -33.27 0.27 9.46
CA TYR A 203 -32.46 1.48 9.67
C TYR A 203 -30.97 1.18 9.55
N ASP A 204 -30.21 2.25 9.39
CA ASP A 204 -28.73 2.28 9.41
C ASP A 204 -28.05 1.33 8.40
N MET A 205 -28.76 0.93 7.32
CA MET A 205 -28.24 0.04 6.27
C MET A 205 -27.09 0.67 5.47
N HIS A 206 -26.82 1.98 5.60
CA HIS A 206 -25.76 2.73 4.94
C HIS A 206 -24.96 3.53 5.96
N GLY A 207 -24.03 2.91 6.65
CA GLY A 207 -23.16 3.54 7.62
C GLY A 207 -23.41 3.05 9.06
N ASN A 208 -23.27 3.92 10.03
CA ASN A 208 -23.21 3.62 11.45
C ASN A 208 -22.07 2.64 11.78
N VAL A 209 -22.29 1.32 11.71
CA VAL A 209 -21.23 0.32 11.83
C VAL A 209 -21.24 -0.67 10.66
N GLU A 210 -20.09 -1.20 10.30
CA GLU A 210 -20.00 -2.33 9.39
C GLU A 210 -20.63 -3.56 10.07
N GLU A 211 -21.34 -4.39 9.33
CA GLU A 211 -22.10 -5.51 9.85
C GLU A 211 -21.54 -6.84 9.39
N TRP A 212 -21.22 -7.74 10.34
CA TRP A 212 -20.84 -9.11 10.06
C TRP A 212 -21.95 -9.86 9.35
N CYS A 213 -21.60 -10.53 8.23
CA CYS A 213 -22.44 -11.51 7.56
C CYS A 213 -21.94 -12.94 7.83
N TYR A 214 -22.84 -13.91 7.56
CA TYR A 214 -22.53 -15.33 7.72
C TYR A 214 -21.44 -15.81 6.80
N ASP A 215 -21.38 -15.27 5.59
CA ASP A 215 -20.64 -15.77 4.44
C ASP A 215 -19.13 -15.66 4.60
N TRP A 216 -18.41 -16.67 4.11
CA TRP A 216 -17.02 -16.51 3.74
C TRP A 216 -16.93 -15.70 2.45
N TYR A 217 -16.05 -14.73 2.45
CA TYR A 217 -15.82 -13.83 1.31
C TYR A 217 -15.21 -14.57 0.12
N GLY A 218 -15.70 -14.26 -1.09
CA GLY A 218 -15.16 -14.72 -2.36
C GLY A 218 -15.77 -14.00 -3.54
N PRO A 219 -15.23 -14.20 -4.77
CA PRO A 219 -15.74 -13.56 -5.98
C PRO A 219 -17.16 -14.03 -6.31
N TYR A 220 -17.96 -13.15 -6.87
CA TYR A 220 -19.28 -13.52 -7.40
C TYR A 220 -19.14 -14.52 -8.55
N VAL A 221 -20.15 -15.39 -8.68
CA VAL A 221 -20.24 -16.38 -9.74
C VAL A 221 -21.38 -16.06 -10.71
N LYS A 222 -21.21 -16.45 -11.98
CA LYS A 222 -22.24 -16.24 -13.01
C LYS A 222 -23.50 -17.05 -12.75
N GLY A 223 -24.64 -16.55 -13.22
CA GLY A 223 -25.92 -17.26 -13.23
C GLY A 223 -26.79 -16.92 -12.05
N ILE A 224 -27.99 -17.53 -12.02
CA ILE A 224 -28.95 -17.33 -10.95
C ILE A 224 -28.50 -18.10 -9.71
N GLN A 225 -28.46 -17.42 -8.57
CA GLN A 225 -28.17 -18.01 -7.27
C GLN A 225 -29.46 -18.09 -6.46
N ALA A 226 -29.77 -19.25 -5.92
CA ALA A 226 -30.92 -19.42 -5.02
C ALA A 226 -30.44 -19.58 -3.59
N ASP A 227 -30.85 -18.69 -2.71
CA ASP A 227 -30.53 -18.70 -1.27
C ASP A 227 -28.99 -18.89 -1.00
N PRO A 228 -28.09 -18.11 -1.64
CA PRO A 228 -26.66 -18.38 -1.52
C PRO A 228 -26.19 -18.16 -0.07
N VAL A 229 -25.24 -19.00 0.37
CA VAL A 229 -24.60 -18.97 1.70
C VAL A 229 -23.09 -18.77 1.60
N GLY A 230 -22.63 -18.20 0.48
CA GLY A 230 -21.23 -17.92 0.23
C GLY A 230 -20.37 -19.15 -0.02
N TYR A 231 -19.11 -19.06 0.32
CA TYR A 231 -18.10 -20.11 0.13
C TYR A 231 -18.01 -21.04 1.33
N ALA A 232 -17.65 -22.29 1.09
CA ALA A 232 -17.43 -23.27 2.18
C ALA A 232 -16.26 -22.86 3.11
N ARG A 233 -15.26 -22.19 2.55
CA ARG A 233 -14.08 -21.68 3.27
C ARG A 233 -13.42 -20.54 2.49
N SER A 234 -12.89 -19.55 3.20
CA SER A 234 -12.02 -18.49 2.68
C SER A 234 -11.14 -17.97 3.83
N ASP A 235 -10.35 -16.92 3.55
CA ASP A 235 -9.51 -16.27 4.55
C ASP A 235 -10.25 -15.16 5.32
N PHE A 236 -11.37 -14.66 4.76
CA PHE A 236 -12.11 -13.51 5.29
C PHE A 236 -13.61 -13.81 5.39
N ARG A 237 -14.26 -13.19 6.37
CA ARG A 237 -15.72 -13.10 6.45
C ARG A 237 -16.18 -11.80 5.80
N VAL A 238 -17.39 -11.83 5.23
CA VAL A 238 -18.01 -10.64 4.65
C VAL A 238 -18.46 -9.69 5.75
N THR A 239 -18.22 -8.38 5.54
CA THR A 239 -18.90 -7.28 6.23
C THR A 239 -19.57 -6.39 5.21
N ARG A 240 -20.66 -5.73 5.60
CA ARG A 240 -21.49 -4.91 4.72
C ARG A 240 -21.86 -3.58 5.39
N GLY A 241 -22.44 -2.63 4.61
CA GLY A 241 -23.02 -1.38 5.08
C GLY A 241 -22.06 -0.22 5.19
N GLY A 242 -20.76 -0.50 5.34
CA GLY A 242 -19.79 0.52 5.71
C GLY A 242 -20.02 1.06 7.12
N SER A 243 -19.40 2.16 7.49
CA SER A 243 -19.47 2.71 8.85
C SER A 243 -19.35 4.23 8.86
N VAL A 244 -19.40 4.82 10.06
CA VAL A 244 -19.09 6.25 10.28
C VAL A 244 -17.72 6.65 9.76
N GLY A 245 -16.79 5.70 9.57
CA GLY A 245 -15.45 5.90 8.99
C GLY A 245 -15.37 5.71 7.48
N SER A 246 -16.49 5.60 6.76
CA SER A 246 -16.53 5.31 5.32
C SER A 246 -16.93 6.51 4.48
N ASP A 247 -16.19 6.75 3.37
CA ASP A 247 -16.65 7.68 2.35
C ASP A 247 -17.93 7.15 1.69
N MET A 248 -18.73 8.02 1.05
CA MET A 248 -20.01 7.66 0.44
C MET A 248 -19.91 6.47 -0.51
N TYR A 249 -18.83 6.36 -1.26
CA TYR A 249 -18.57 5.23 -2.15
C TYR A 249 -18.68 3.85 -1.46
N TYR A 250 -18.16 3.74 -0.24
CA TYR A 250 -18.16 2.50 0.55
C TYR A 250 -19.43 2.27 1.37
N LEU A 251 -20.43 3.15 1.24
CA LEU A 251 -21.75 3.00 1.86
C LEU A 251 -22.83 2.46 0.90
N ARG A 252 -22.49 2.19 -0.36
CA ARG A 252 -23.43 1.69 -1.38
C ARG A 252 -23.99 0.33 -0.99
N SER A 253 -25.22 0.05 -1.43
CA SER A 253 -25.86 -1.27 -1.22
C SER A 253 -25.00 -2.41 -1.75
N ALA A 254 -24.30 -2.21 -2.87
CA ALA A 254 -23.47 -3.20 -3.52
C ALA A 254 -22.10 -3.37 -2.85
N ASN A 255 -21.62 -2.38 -2.06
CA ASN A 255 -20.26 -2.40 -1.53
C ASN A 255 -20.05 -3.61 -0.61
N ARG A 256 -18.95 -4.29 -0.85
CA ARG A 256 -18.53 -5.49 -0.14
C ARG A 256 -17.21 -5.23 0.58
N LEU A 257 -17.12 -5.67 1.81
CA LEU A 257 -15.88 -5.62 2.57
C LEU A 257 -15.56 -7.00 3.12
N GLY A 258 -14.28 -7.22 3.38
CA GLY A 258 -13.82 -8.43 4.04
C GLY A 258 -13.09 -8.11 5.34
N ALA A 259 -13.15 -9.03 6.30
CA ALA A 259 -12.37 -8.92 7.52
C ALA A 259 -11.91 -10.30 7.99
N ILE A 260 -10.72 -10.34 8.62
CA ILE A 260 -10.25 -11.54 9.34
C ILE A 260 -11.27 -11.84 10.46
N PRO A 261 -11.76 -13.09 10.58
CA PRO A 261 -12.85 -13.39 11.53
C PRO A 261 -12.58 -13.03 12.98
N GLU A 262 -11.32 -12.93 13.39
CA GLU A 262 -10.87 -12.57 14.75
C GLU A 262 -10.87 -11.06 15.01
N THR A 263 -11.07 -10.23 13.98
CA THR A 263 -10.97 -8.77 14.06
C THR A 263 -12.01 -8.18 15.03
N ARG A 264 -11.54 -7.37 15.99
CA ARG A 264 -12.37 -6.56 16.88
C ARG A 264 -11.94 -5.11 16.76
N ASN A 265 -12.89 -4.26 16.37
CA ASN A 265 -12.61 -2.82 16.20
C ASN A 265 -13.82 -1.99 16.57
N TRP A 266 -13.73 -0.67 16.51
CA TRP A 266 -14.74 0.28 16.94
C TRP A 266 -15.76 0.68 15.86
N ILE A 267 -15.71 0.09 14.67
CA ILE A 267 -16.62 0.39 13.55
C ILE A 267 -17.32 -0.85 13.00
N THR A 268 -17.12 -2.02 13.60
CA THR A 268 -17.75 -3.27 13.16
C THR A 268 -18.61 -3.85 14.27
N GLY A 269 -19.87 -3.98 13.97
CA GLY A 269 -20.90 -4.62 14.79
C GLY A 269 -21.64 -5.69 13.99
N PHE A 270 -22.93 -5.91 14.25
CA PHE A 270 -23.75 -6.87 13.50
C PHE A 270 -25.23 -6.66 13.77
N ARG A 271 -26.07 -7.16 12.88
CA ARG A 271 -27.51 -7.37 13.09
C ARG A 271 -27.84 -8.85 13.02
N VAL A 272 -29.02 -9.22 13.52
CA VAL A 272 -29.45 -10.62 13.53
C VAL A 272 -30.58 -10.89 12.57
N VAL A 273 -30.64 -12.12 12.10
CA VAL A 273 -31.75 -12.70 11.35
C VAL A 273 -32.36 -13.82 12.17
N LEU A 274 -33.71 -13.89 12.19
CA LEU A 274 -34.47 -15.02 12.70
C LEU A 274 -35.00 -15.83 11.51
N GLY A 275 -34.65 -17.08 11.44
CA GLY A 275 -35.02 -18.06 10.43
C GLY A 275 -33.89 -19.07 10.16
N GLU A 276 -34.25 -20.24 9.63
CA GLU A 276 -33.28 -21.29 9.32
C GLU A 276 -32.23 -20.78 8.34
N LEU A 277 -30.98 -21.25 8.51
CA LEU A 277 -29.96 -21.01 7.50
C LEU A 277 -30.37 -21.71 6.20
N PRO A 278 -30.29 -21.03 5.04
CA PRO A 278 -30.61 -21.67 3.78
C PRO A 278 -29.81 -22.95 3.53
N LYS A 279 -30.51 -23.98 3.04
CA LYS A 279 -29.92 -25.32 2.79
C LYS A 279 -29.18 -25.42 1.46
N SER A 280 -28.89 -24.31 0.79
CA SER A 280 -28.09 -24.27 -0.41
C SER A 280 -26.68 -24.78 -0.17
N ARG A 281 -26.07 -25.39 -1.18
CA ARG A 281 -24.71 -25.88 -1.08
C ARG A 281 -23.72 -24.70 -1.16
N PRO A 282 -22.83 -24.52 -0.17
CA PRO A 282 -21.81 -23.50 -0.24
C PRO A 282 -20.92 -23.69 -1.49
N LEU A 283 -20.46 -22.59 -2.06
CA LEU A 283 -19.50 -22.62 -3.16
C LEU A 283 -18.17 -23.25 -2.69
N LYS A 284 -17.49 -23.91 -3.60
CA LYS A 284 -16.14 -24.43 -3.31
C LYS A 284 -15.21 -23.25 -2.99
N GLN A 285 -14.17 -23.51 -2.17
CA GLN A 285 -13.16 -22.50 -1.88
C GLN A 285 -12.67 -21.84 -3.18
N PRO A 286 -12.62 -20.50 -3.24
CA PRO A 286 -12.17 -19.81 -4.43
C PRO A 286 -10.73 -20.21 -4.77
N LEU A 287 -10.47 -20.43 -6.04
CA LEU A 287 -9.10 -20.64 -6.50
C LEU A 287 -8.27 -19.39 -6.16
N ARG A 288 -7.20 -19.57 -5.43
CA ARG A 288 -6.28 -18.48 -5.14
C ARG A 288 -5.55 -18.11 -6.43
N ARG A 289 -5.84 -16.94 -7.01
CA ARG A 289 -5.24 -16.46 -8.27
C ARG A 289 -3.74 -16.19 -8.20
N TYR A 290 -3.18 -16.18 -6.99
CA TYR A 290 -1.77 -15.90 -6.71
C TYR A 290 -0.92 -17.15 -6.45
N GLN A 291 -1.43 -18.34 -6.75
CA GLN A 291 -0.60 -19.54 -6.75
C GLN A 291 0.37 -19.49 -7.92
N GLN A 292 1.59 -19.14 -7.58
CA GLN A 292 2.70 -19.29 -8.52
C GLN A 292 3.13 -20.76 -8.52
N ASN A 293 3.44 -21.29 -9.71
CA ASN A 293 3.96 -22.65 -9.81
C ASN A 293 5.27 -22.77 -9.04
N VAL A 294 5.27 -23.58 -8.00
CA VAL A 294 6.47 -23.88 -7.21
C VAL A 294 7.08 -25.17 -7.74
N VAL A 295 8.36 -25.10 -8.10
CA VAL A 295 9.12 -26.26 -8.56
C VAL A 295 10.05 -26.72 -7.46
N THR A 296 9.98 -27.99 -7.09
CA THR A 296 10.91 -28.60 -6.12
C THR A 296 12.30 -28.72 -6.74
N ARG A 297 13.34 -28.35 -5.97
CA ARG A 297 14.76 -28.49 -6.35
C ARG A 297 15.55 -29.12 -5.22
N SER A 298 16.64 -29.79 -5.56
CA SER A 298 17.55 -30.32 -4.57
C SER A 298 18.37 -29.20 -3.92
N ARG A 299 18.83 -29.40 -2.70
CA ARG A 299 19.70 -28.44 -1.99
C ARG A 299 20.96 -28.13 -2.78
N GLU A 300 21.57 -29.11 -3.44
CA GLU A 300 22.76 -28.92 -4.28
C GLU A 300 22.50 -27.96 -5.45
N GLN A 301 21.33 -28.04 -6.07
CA GLN A 301 20.94 -27.13 -7.14
C GLN A 301 20.73 -25.68 -6.63
N VAL A 302 20.31 -25.52 -5.38
CA VAL A 302 20.03 -24.21 -4.76
C VAL A 302 21.31 -23.55 -4.26
N THR A 303 22.32 -24.32 -3.82
CA THR A 303 23.58 -23.80 -3.27
C THR A 303 24.62 -23.47 -4.33
N LYS A 304 24.36 -23.79 -5.60
CA LYS A 304 25.30 -23.50 -6.70
C LYS A 304 25.22 -22.03 -7.12
N GLY A 305 26.16 -21.23 -6.63
CA GLY A 305 26.28 -19.81 -6.95
C GLY A 305 27.57 -19.46 -7.70
N PRO A 306 27.85 -18.16 -7.89
CA PRO A 306 29.12 -17.67 -8.41
C PRO A 306 30.28 -17.96 -7.43
N ASP A 307 31.50 -17.95 -7.95
CA ASP A 307 32.72 -18.16 -7.17
C ASP A 307 32.78 -17.16 -5.98
N PRO A 308 32.75 -17.63 -4.72
CA PRO A 308 32.71 -16.76 -3.55
C PRO A 308 34.01 -15.94 -3.36
N ASP A 309 35.12 -16.36 -3.94
CA ASP A 309 36.40 -15.67 -3.83
C ASP A 309 36.58 -14.57 -4.87
N LYS A 310 35.70 -14.48 -5.86
CA LYS A 310 35.70 -13.43 -6.87
C LYS A 310 34.57 -12.44 -6.61
N PRO A 311 34.81 -11.13 -6.80
CA PRO A 311 33.75 -10.14 -6.70
C PRO A 311 32.63 -10.42 -7.70
N TYR A 312 31.40 -10.51 -7.22
CA TYR A 312 30.21 -10.69 -8.04
C TYR A 312 29.20 -9.59 -7.77
N PHE A 313 28.67 -8.98 -8.81
CA PHE A 313 27.58 -8.00 -8.76
C PHE A 313 26.67 -8.15 -9.98
N MET A 314 25.38 -8.12 -9.74
CA MET A 314 24.34 -8.09 -10.77
C MET A 314 23.23 -7.10 -10.36
N GLY A 315 22.78 -6.33 -11.30
CA GLY A 315 21.68 -5.36 -11.10
C GLY A 315 21.97 -3.99 -11.71
N PRO A 316 20.98 -3.10 -11.69
CA PRO A 316 19.62 -3.31 -11.22
C PRO A 316 18.80 -4.25 -12.12
N LEU A 317 18.00 -5.12 -11.53
CA LEU A 317 16.95 -5.90 -12.19
C LEU A 317 15.59 -5.39 -11.71
N ARG A 318 14.73 -4.96 -12.62
CA ARG A 318 13.36 -4.57 -12.27
C ARG A 318 12.55 -5.80 -11.87
N TYR A 319 11.98 -5.80 -10.65
CA TYR A 319 11.10 -6.89 -10.18
C TYR A 319 9.62 -6.50 -10.22
N VAL A 320 9.28 -5.22 -10.15
CA VAL A 320 7.89 -4.75 -10.29
C VAL A 320 7.50 -4.83 -11.76
N ASN A 321 6.89 -5.95 -12.13
CA ASN A 321 6.42 -6.23 -13.49
C ASN A 321 4.89 -6.36 -13.50
N ILE A 322 4.20 -5.22 -13.33
CA ILE A 322 2.75 -5.12 -13.43
C ILE A 322 2.43 -4.51 -14.79
N ARG A 323 1.47 -5.10 -15.49
CA ARG A 323 1.01 -4.60 -16.79
C ARG A 323 0.53 -3.15 -16.63
N GLN A 324 1.02 -2.28 -17.50
CA GLN A 324 0.61 -0.88 -17.53
C GLN A 324 -0.91 -0.75 -17.68
N GLY A 325 -1.53 0.19 -16.97
CA GLY A 325 -2.97 0.39 -16.95
C GLY A 325 -3.76 -0.67 -16.17
N SER A 326 -3.08 -1.59 -15.45
CA SER A 326 -3.77 -2.52 -14.56
C SER A 326 -4.48 -1.76 -13.45
N VAL A 327 -5.71 -2.21 -13.16
CA VAL A 327 -6.55 -1.73 -12.06
C VAL A 327 -6.82 -2.86 -11.09
N GLY A 328 -7.14 -2.52 -9.84
CA GLY A 328 -7.32 -3.43 -8.71
C GLY A 328 -7.59 -4.91 -8.97
N PRO A 329 -7.15 -5.79 -8.09
CA PRO A 329 -6.41 -5.52 -6.85
C PRO A 329 -4.90 -5.28 -7.04
N THR A 330 -4.36 -5.44 -8.26
CA THR A 330 -2.97 -5.10 -8.58
C THR A 330 -2.94 -3.84 -9.43
N TYR A 331 -2.29 -2.79 -8.95
CA TYR A 331 -2.23 -1.50 -9.61
C TYR A 331 -0.84 -1.22 -10.16
N SER A 332 -0.75 -0.59 -11.34
CA SER A 332 0.53 -0.20 -11.93
C SER A 332 1.07 1.13 -11.42
N SER A 333 0.23 1.95 -10.79
CA SER A 333 0.53 3.37 -10.51
C SER A 333 1.49 3.59 -9.35
N HIS A 334 1.32 2.88 -8.22
CA HIS A 334 2.18 3.03 -7.05
C HIS A 334 2.53 1.68 -6.46
N ASN A 335 3.84 1.36 -6.44
CA ASN A 335 4.40 0.11 -5.97
C ASN A 335 5.56 0.40 -5.04
N HIS A 336 5.46 -0.05 -3.77
CA HIS A 336 6.43 0.35 -2.75
C HIS A 336 6.51 -0.67 -1.60
N CYS A 337 7.46 -0.45 -0.67
CA CYS A 337 7.63 -1.22 0.55
C CYS A 337 7.82 -2.72 0.31
N PRO A 338 8.90 -3.13 -0.36
CA PRO A 338 9.14 -4.54 -0.64
C PRO A 338 9.61 -5.33 0.57
N ALA A 339 9.40 -6.64 0.50
CA ALA A 339 10.00 -7.69 1.29
C ALA A 339 10.60 -8.75 0.36
N ILE A 340 11.72 -9.39 0.72
CA ILE A 340 12.34 -10.44 -0.07
C ILE A 340 12.82 -11.60 0.80
N VAL A 341 12.65 -12.82 0.30
CA VAL A 341 13.15 -14.05 0.95
C VAL A 341 13.57 -15.06 -0.09
N GLU A 342 14.58 -15.87 0.20
CA GLU A 342 14.82 -17.11 -0.51
C GLU A 342 13.89 -18.21 0.03
N CYS A 343 13.15 -18.85 -0.86
CA CYS A 343 12.34 -20.02 -0.53
C CYS A 343 13.19 -21.29 -0.49
N PRO A 344 12.76 -22.35 0.23
CA PRO A 344 13.49 -23.64 0.30
C PRO A 344 13.86 -24.24 -1.06
N ASN A 345 13.07 -23.99 -2.09
CA ASN A 345 13.31 -24.44 -3.44
C ASN A 345 14.28 -23.54 -4.25
N GLY A 346 14.88 -22.53 -3.61
CA GLY A 346 15.82 -21.59 -4.20
C GLY A 346 15.22 -20.46 -5.03
N ASP A 347 13.89 -20.36 -5.12
CA ASP A 347 13.27 -19.19 -5.71
C ASP A 347 13.43 -17.99 -4.76
N LEU A 348 13.76 -16.83 -5.29
CA LEU A 348 13.55 -15.60 -4.56
C LEU A 348 12.08 -15.19 -4.69
N LEU A 349 11.41 -14.99 -3.58
CA LEU A 349 10.06 -14.45 -3.49
C LEU A 349 10.14 -13.01 -2.99
N THR A 350 9.60 -12.08 -3.77
CA THR A 350 9.40 -10.70 -3.31
C THR A 350 7.92 -10.38 -3.21
N VAL A 351 7.57 -9.61 -2.19
CA VAL A 351 6.21 -9.11 -1.94
C VAL A 351 6.29 -7.60 -1.71
N TRP A 352 5.37 -6.84 -2.28
CA TRP A 352 5.29 -5.40 -2.08
C TRP A 352 3.83 -4.95 -2.10
N TYR A 353 3.53 -3.76 -1.56
CA TYR A 353 2.19 -3.24 -1.76
C TYR A 353 2.05 -2.51 -3.10
N THR A 354 0.85 -2.58 -3.64
CA THR A 354 0.44 -1.97 -4.90
C THR A 354 -0.90 -1.24 -4.70
N CYS A 355 -1.02 -0.01 -5.19
CA CYS A 355 -2.20 0.81 -5.00
C CYS A 355 -2.21 2.03 -5.94
N HIS A 356 -3.31 2.77 -5.92
CA HIS A 356 -3.34 4.15 -6.40
C HIS A 356 -2.87 5.13 -5.34
N ASP A 357 -3.29 4.92 -4.08
CA ASP A 357 -2.95 5.78 -2.95
C ASP A 357 -2.58 4.94 -1.73
N GLU A 358 -1.44 5.24 -1.09
CA GLU A 358 -0.99 4.56 0.13
C GLU A 358 -1.99 4.62 1.30
N HIS A 359 -2.90 5.58 1.29
CA HIS A 359 -3.95 5.71 2.29
C HIS A 359 -5.29 5.11 1.85
N GLY A 360 -5.36 4.56 0.64
CA GLY A 360 -6.57 3.98 0.07
C GLY A 360 -6.94 2.64 0.69
N ARG A 361 -8.20 2.28 0.55
CA ARG A 361 -8.72 0.94 0.93
C ARG A 361 -8.31 -0.13 -0.07
N GLU A 362 -7.98 0.25 -1.29
CA GLU A 362 -7.64 -0.66 -2.40
C GLU A 362 -6.20 -1.16 -2.33
N LEU A 363 -5.42 -0.78 -1.32
CA LEU A 363 -4.04 -1.19 -1.20
C LEU A 363 -3.95 -2.70 -0.94
N ALA A 364 -3.39 -3.41 -1.90
CA ALA A 364 -3.16 -4.85 -1.87
C ALA A 364 -1.65 -5.17 -1.86
N GLN A 365 -1.30 -6.41 -1.61
CA GLN A 365 0.07 -6.88 -1.76
C GLN A 365 0.20 -7.78 -2.99
N ALA A 366 1.14 -7.45 -3.84
CA ALA A 366 1.53 -8.22 -5.02
C ALA A 366 2.83 -8.99 -4.76
N ALA A 367 3.07 -10.06 -5.49
CA ALA A 367 4.29 -10.84 -5.43
C ALA A 367 4.84 -11.18 -6.81
N SER A 368 6.14 -11.40 -6.86
CA SER A 368 6.85 -11.96 -8.01
C SER A 368 7.93 -12.94 -7.56
N ARG A 369 8.38 -13.79 -8.47
CA ARG A 369 9.47 -14.75 -8.23
C ARG A 369 10.60 -14.56 -9.22
N LEU A 370 11.83 -14.69 -8.73
CA LEU A 370 12.99 -14.90 -9.57
C LEU A 370 13.47 -16.34 -9.42
N ARG A 371 13.45 -17.09 -10.52
CA ARG A 371 13.89 -18.48 -10.52
C ARG A 371 15.42 -18.58 -10.53
N PRO A 372 16.01 -19.57 -9.88
CA PRO A 372 17.47 -19.79 -9.93
C PRO A 372 18.02 -19.77 -11.35
N GLY A 373 19.10 -19.02 -11.56
CA GLY A 373 19.75 -18.85 -12.86
C GLY A 373 19.03 -17.94 -13.87
N ARG A 374 17.86 -17.39 -13.53
CA ARG A 374 17.16 -16.42 -14.36
C ARG A 374 17.59 -14.99 -14.02
N LYS A 375 17.51 -14.10 -15.04
CA LYS A 375 17.79 -12.66 -14.91
C LYS A 375 16.53 -11.79 -15.07
N GLN A 376 15.38 -12.42 -15.07
CA GLN A 376 14.10 -11.75 -15.23
C GLN A 376 13.11 -12.27 -14.19
N TRP A 377 12.49 -11.36 -13.45
CA TRP A 377 11.42 -11.64 -12.52
C TRP A 377 10.14 -11.99 -13.28
N GLU A 378 9.34 -12.88 -12.73
CA GLU A 378 8.03 -13.23 -13.28
C GLU A 378 7.06 -12.05 -13.21
N GLU A 379 5.97 -12.13 -13.97
CA GLU A 379 4.88 -11.16 -13.88
C GLU A 379 4.27 -11.17 -12.47
N ALA A 380 3.92 -10.00 -11.97
CA ALA A 380 3.34 -9.84 -10.65
C ALA A 380 1.95 -10.47 -10.57
N SER A 381 1.68 -11.11 -9.44
CA SER A 381 0.37 -11.66 -9.10
C SER A 381 -0.11 -11.11 -7.77
N LEU A 382 -1.42 -11.12 -7.54
CA LEU A 382 -1.99 -10.80 -6.24
C LEU A 382 -1.46 -11.80 -5.20
N PHE A 383 -0.98 -11.31 -4.07
CA PHE A 383 -0.41 -12.13 -3.01
C PHE A 383 -1.24 -12.14 -1.72
N PHE A 384 -1.61 -10.96 -1.24
CA PHE A 384 -2.44 -10.80 -0.06
C PHE A 384 -3.32 -9.58 -0.19
N TRP A 385 -4.60 -9.76 0.10
CA TRP A 385 -5.56 -8.69 0.02
C TRP A 385 -6.76 -9.01 0.90
N THR A 386 -6.95 -8.21 1.94
CA THR A 386 -8.18 -8.18 2.71
C THR A 386 -9.10 -7.18 2.01
N PRO A 387 -10.26 -7.60 1.52
CA PRO A 387 -11.13 -6.78 0.69
C PRO A 387 -11.49 -5.44 1.34
N ASP A 388 -11.34 -4.36 0.60
CA ASP A 388 -11.60 -2.99 1.05
C ASP A 388 -10.87 -2.59 2.34
N ARG A 389 -9.65 -3.11 2.51
CA ARG A 389 -8.73 -2.73 3.60
C ARG A 389 -7.40 -2.27 3.03
N ASN A 390 -6.70 -1.45 3.78
CA ASN A 390 -5.33 -1.11 3.48
C ASN A 390 -4.40 -2.21 4.00
N ASN A 391 -3.77 -2.96 3.10
CA ASN A 391 -2.88 -4.09 3.42
C ASN A 391 -1.42 -3.66 3.27
N HIS A 392 -0.95 -2.85 4.21
CA HIS A 392 0.35 -2.18 4.15
C HIS A 392 1.51 -3.07 4.61
N SER A 393 2.73 -2.67 4.26
CA SER A 393 4.01 -3.18 4.78
C SER A 393 4.08 -4.70 4.91
N PRO A 394 4.39 -5.44 3.85
CA PRO A 394 4.76 -6.84 3.99
C PRO A 394 6.11 -6.99 4.70
N ALA A 395 6.28 -8.10 5.44
CA ALA A 395 7.57 -8.65 5.81
C ALA A 395 7.58 -10.15 5.54
N LEU A 396 8.70 -10.66 5.07
CA LEU A 396 8.91 -12.07 4.76
C LEU A 396 10.10 -12.61 5.54
N TRP A 397 9.98 -13.82 6.03
CA TRP A 397 11.08 -14.50 6.68
C TRP A 397 10.99 -16.01 6.48
N TYR A 398 12.12 -16.63 6.20
CA TYR A 398 12.27 -18.08 6.21
C TYR A 398 13.01 -18.50 7.46
N ASP A 399 12.36 -19.33 8.25
CA ASP A 399 12.92 -19.97 9.43
C ASP A 399 13.58 -21.28 9.01
N ASP A 400 14.90 -21.26 8.90
CA ASP A 400 15.71 -22.44 8.52
C ASP A 400 15.54 -23.60 9.53
N ASP A 401 15.34 -23.30 10.83
CA ASP A 401 15.24 -24.31 11.90
C ASP A 401 13.94 -25.12 11.82
N ASN A 402 12.86 -24.50 11.37
CA ASN A 402 11.52 -25.12 11.29
C ASN A 402 11.02 -25.32 9.86
N GLU A 403 11.83 -25.01 8.86
CA GLU A 403 11.49 -25.11 7.44
C GLU A 403 10.16 -24.42 7.10
N LYS A 404 9.99 -23.19 7.61
CA LYS A 404 8.73 -22.48 7.53
C LYS A 404 8.93 -21.05 7.06
N LEU A 405 8.19 -20.66 6.02
CA LEU A 405 8.06 -19.26 5.59
C LEU A 405 7.01 -18.56 6.44
N TYR A 406 7.31 -17.35 6.85
CA TYR A 406 6.40 -16.44 7.50
C TYR A 406 6.15 -15.21 6.61
N HIS A 407 4.92 -14.78 6.58
CA HIS A 407 4.51 -13.52 5.98
C HIS A 407 3.74 -12.72 7.01
N PHE A 408 4.17 -11.49 7.24
CA PHE A 408 3.52 -10.53 8.11
C PHE A 408 2.96 -9.39 7.27
N ALA A 409 1.81 -8.86 7.66
CA ALA A 409 1.16 -7.75 6.98
C ALA A 409 0.42 -6.87 7.98
N ALA A 410 0.49 -5.57 7.80
CA ALA A 410 -0.39 -4.65 8.50
C ALA A 410 -1.73 -4.58 7.76
N VAL A 411 -2.84 -4.77 8.48
CA VAL A 411 -4.20 -4.67 7.94
C VAL A 411 -4.94 -3.57 8.69
N SER A 412 -5.33 -2.50 8.00
CA SER A 412 -6.09 -1.42 8.59
C SER A 412 -7.59 -1.72 8.56
N ILE A 413 -8.36 -1.07 9.44
CA ILE A 413 -9.83 -1.22 9.47
C ILE A 413 -10.54 -0.35 8.42
N ALA A 414 -9.91 0.71 7.97
CA ALA A 414 -10.47 1.65 7.03
C ALA A 414 -9.34 2.32 6.23
N ARG A 415 -9.55 3.51 5.76
CA ARG A 415 -8.59 4.35 5.04
C ARG A 415 -7.32 4.72 5.84
N ASN A 416 -7.11 4.21 7.04
CA ASN A 416 -6.11 4.73 7.96
C ASN A 416 -4.99 3.74 8.26
N ARG A 417 -3.85 3.86 7.56
CA ARG A 417 -2.64 3.09 7.84
C ARG A 417 -2.06 3.29 9.26
N GLY A 418 -2.41 4.39 9.93
CA GLY A 418 -1.99 4.67 11.32
C GLY A 418 -2.73 3.83 12.37
N LYS A 419 -3.74 3.06 11.95
CA LYS A 419 -4.56 2.20 12.80
C LYS A 419 -4.72 0.84 12.14
N SER A 420 -3.77 -0.02 12.37
CA SER A 420 -3.72 -1.37 11.78
C SER A 420 -3.44 -2.42 12.84
N VAL A 421 -3.87 -3.63 12.54
CA VAL A 421 -3.46 -4.84 13.23
C VAL A 421 -2.32 -5.51 12.50
N LEU A 422 -1.52 -6.31 13.19
CA LEU A 422 -0.50 -7.14 12.58
C LEU A 422 -1.07 -8.54 12.35
N ALA A 423 -1.16 -8.93 11.09
CA ALA A 423 -1.56 -10.26 10.67
C ALA A 423 -0.34 -11.10 10.26
N MET A 424 -0.43 -12.40 10.48
CA MET A 424 0.60 -13.38 10.11
C MET A 424 -0.03 -14.57 9.40
N ARG A 425 0.67 -15.13 8.42
CA ARG A 425 0.40 -16.45 7.82
C ARG A 425 1.70 -17.18 7.51
N THR A 426 1.63 -18.47 7.35
CA THR A 426 2.81 -19.32 7.15
C THR A 426 2.66 -20.26 5.97
N SER A 427 3.79 -20.70 5.41
CA SER A 427 3.87 -21.70 4.34
C SER A 427 5.00 -22.70 4.61
N ARG A 428 4.80 -23.98 4.21
CA ARG A 428 5.81 -25.05 4.27
C ARG A 428 6.13 -25.63 2.88
N ASP A 429 5.63 -25.03 1.83
CA ASP A 429 5.75 -25.50 0.45
C ASP A 429 6.33 -24.42 -0.48
N SER A 430 7.33 -23.71 0.02
CA SER A 430 8.00 -22.60 -0.71
C SER A 430 7.04 -21.50 -1.15
N GLY A 431 5.96 -21.27 -0.37
CA GLY A 431 4.97 -20.22 -0.65
C GLY A 431 3.96 -20.60 -1.73
N ALA A 432 3.82 -21.89 -2.09
CA ALA A 432 2.76 -22.36 -2.98
C ALA A 432 1.38 -22.24 -2.31
N THR A 433 1.31 -22.60 -1.03
CA THR A 433 0.11 -22.41 -0.20
C THR A 433 0.45 -21.71 1.10
N TRP A 434 -0.53 -21.02 1.67
CA TRP A 434 -0.40 -20.27 2.90
C TRP A 434 -1.52 -20.61 3.87
N SER A 435 -1.21 -20.63 5.16
CA SER A 435 -2.23 -20.73 6.20
C SER A 435 -3.22 -19.56 6.12
N PRO A 436 -4.44 -19.70 6.66
CA PRO A 436 -5.29 -18.55 6.90
C PRO A 436 -4.56 -17.48 7.72
N PRO A 437 -4.81 -16.19 7.47
CA PRO A 437 -4.22 -15.11 8.26
C PRO A 437 -4.71 -15.17 9.72
N ARG A 438 -3.81 -14.92 10.65
CA ARG A 438 -4.10 -14.80 12.09
C ARG A 438 -3.65 -13.43 12.59
N LEU A 439 -4.35 -12.88 13.54
CA LEU A 439 -3.97 -11.63 14.20
C LEU A 439 -2.95 -11.93 15.31
N ILE A 440 -1.79 -11.31 15.25
CA ILE A 440 -0.74 -11.39 16.28
C ILE A 440 -0.72 -10.18 17.18
N VAL A 441 -1.16 -9.04 16.68
CA VAL A 441 -1.43 -7.82 17.43
C VAL A 441 -2.84 -7.37 17.07
N PRO A 442 -3.85 -7.74 17.90
CA PRO A 442 -5.25 -7.52 17.55
C PRO A 442 -5.72 -6.07 17.76
N GLU A 443 -4.95 -5.24 18.49
CA GLU A 443 -5.33 -3.87 18.81
C GLU A 443 -5.02 -2.92 17.67
N PHE A 444 -6.02 -2.11 17.29
CA PHE A 444 -5.90 -1.04 16.30
C PHE A 444 -5.46 0.30 16.92
N ASP A 445 -4.53 0.30 17.83
CA ASP A 445 -4.10 1.48 18.60
C ASP A 445 -2.80 2.13 18.09
N GLY A 446 -2.17 1.55 17.09
CA GLY A 446 -0.95 2.04 16.44
C GLY A 446 -0.84 1.62 14.97
N GLY A 447 0.16 2.12 14.29
CA GLY A 447 0.43 1.80 12.88
C GLY A 447 1.18 0.50 12.68
N ARG A 448 0.90 -0.54 13.37
CA ARG A 448 1.51 -1.90 13.40
C ARG A 448 2.15 -2.38 12.08
N LEU A 449 2.99 -1.53 11.46
CA LEU A 449 3.68 -1.81 10.20
C LEU A 449 4.90 -2.69 10.49
N PRO A 450 4.96 -3.95 10.02
CA PRO A 450 6.11 -4.80 10.26
C PRO A 450 7.36 -4.30 9.54
N SER A 451 8.51 -4.53 10.15
CA SER A 451 9.84 -4.21 9.63
C SER A 451 10.64 -5.50 9.43
N GLU A 452 11.66 -5.41 8.60
CA GLU A 452 12.62 -6.50 8.37
C GLU A 452 14.03 -6.12 8.88
N PRO A 453 14.81 -7.12 9.26
CA PRO A 453 14.53 -8.54 9.24
C PRO A 453 13.65 -9.00 10.41
N VAL A 454 12.91 -10.10 10.21
CA VAL A 454 12.40 -10.93 11.29
C VAL A 454 13.50 -11.93 11.63
N ILE A 455 13.71 -12.21 12.91
CA ILE A 455 14.81 -13.07 13.36
C ILE A 455 14.35 -14.14 14.34
N ARG A 456 15.15 -15.19 14.43
CA ARG A 456 15.16 -16.11 15.59
C ARG A 456 16.41 -15.83 16.40
N THR A 457 16.23 -15.59 17.70
CA THR A 457 17.32 -15.41 18.65
C THR A 457 17.93 -16.74 19.09
N ASN A 458 19.10 -16.72 19.71
CA ASN A 458 19.83 -17.93 20.14
C ASN A 458 19.04 -18.79 21.14
N ASP A 459 18.10 -18.20 21.87
CA ASP A 459 17.19 -18.92 22.79
C ASP A 459 15.91 -19.46 22.09
N GLY A 460 15.82 -19.31 20.77
CA GLY A 460 14.70 -19.78 19.96
C GLY A 460 13.53 -18.80 19.82
N THR A 461 13.61 -17.60 20.43
CA THR A 461 12.54 -16.60 20.34
C THR A 461 12.46 -15.98 18.94
N ILE A 462 11.27 -15.98 18.34
CA ILE A 462 11.01 -15.23 17.09
C ILE A 462 10.76 -13.77 17.46
N VAL A 463 11.42 -12.83 16.79
CA VAL A 463 11.27 -11.39 17.03
C VAL A 463 10.97 -10.66 15.72
N VAL A 464 9.93 -9.81 15.74
CA VAL A 464 9.56 -8.91 14.64
C VAL A 464 9.48 -7.48 15.15
N GLY A 465 10.13 -6.56 14.44
CA GLY A 465 9.98 -5.12 14.67
C GLY A 465 8.68 -4.62 14.02
N VAL A 466 7.99 -3.70 14.69
CA VAL A 466 6.81 -3.02 14.14
C VAL A 466 6.85 -1.54 14.50
N ASP A 467 6.21 -0.71 13.70
CA ASP A 467 6.00 0.69 14.10
C ASP A 467 5.09 0.75 15.33
N GLY A 468 5.56 1.46 16.35
CA GLY A 468 4.91 1.56 17.66
C GLY A 468 3.85 2.65 17.76
N ARG A 469 3.27 2.78 18.96
CA ARG A 469 2.17 3.72 19.25
C ARG A 469 2.59 5.18 19.18
N HIS A 470 3.84 5.51 19.56
CA HIS A 470 4.33 6.88 19.74
C HIS A 470 5.36 7.30 18.68
N LYS A 471 5.33 6.71 17.50
CA LYS A 471 6.28 6.94 16.40
C LYS A 471 7.69 6.39 16.67
N GLY A 472 7.79 5.37 17.50
CA GLY A 472 8.98 4.54 17.70
C GLY A 472 8.83 3.19 17.03
N THR A 473 9.82 2.31 17.23
CA THR A 473 9.75 0.88 16.88
C THR A 473 9.48 0.07 18.14
N GLU A 474 8.49 -0.82 18.12
CA GLU A 474 8.23 -1.83 19.14
C GLU A 474 8.69 -3.19 18.64
N LEU A 475 9.07 -4.08 19.56
CA LEU A 475 9.33 -5.48 19.24
C LEU A 475 8.14 -6.34 19.68
N TRP A 476 7.83 -7.34 18.86
CA TRP A 476 6.90 -8.41 19.22
C TRP A 476 7.64 -9.73 19.14
N ALA A 477 7.47 -10.55 20.16
CA ALA A 477 8.22 -11.78 20.38
C ALA A 477 7.31 -12.99 20.58
N SER A 478 7.77 -14.17 20.14
CA SER A 478 7.08 -15.45 20.29
C SER A 478 8.06 -16.54 20.71
N HIS A 479 7.72 -17.32 21.72
CA HIS A 479 8.48 -18.49 22.19
C HIS A 479 7.87 -19.83 21.70
N ASP A 480 6.78 -19.81 20.97
CA ASP A 480 5.96 -20.96 20.61
C ASP A 480 5.65 -21.04 19.11
N GLU A 481 6.63 -20.73 18.26
CA GLU A 481 6.54 -20.83 16.81
C GLU A 481 5.46 -19.89 16.19
N GLY A 482 5.21 -18.76 16.83
CA GLY A 482 4.21 -17.78 16.39
C GLY A 482 2.76 -18.13 16.78
N LEU A 483 2.55 -19.05 17.72
CA LEU A 483 1.20 -19.33 18.24
C LEU A 483 0.71 -18.22 19.14
N THR A 484 1.57 -17.72 20.04
CA THR A 484 1.29 -16.55 20.86
C THR A 484 2.40 -15.51 20.74
N TRP A 485 2.04 -14.26 20.96
CA TRP A 485 2.94 -13.14 20.83
C TRP A 485 2.81 -12.19 22.03
N TYR A 486 3.92 -11.59 22.41
CA TYR A 486 3.97 -10.59 23.47
C TYR A 486 4.92 -9.45 23.10
N ASN A 487 4.69 -8.27 23.68
CA ASN A 487 5.58 -7.13 23.57
C ASN A 487 6.51 -7.12 24.80
N PRO A 488 7.84 -7.14 24.64
CA PRO A 488 8.78 -7.08 25.76
C PRO A 488 8.69 -5.78 26.60
N GLY A 489 8.20 -4.68 26.02
CA GLY A 489 7.84 -3.47 26.73
C GLY A 489 8.56 -2.18 26.31
N ALA A 490 9.69 -2.25 25.62
CA ALA A 490 10.40 -1.04 25.19
C ALA A 490 9.90 -0.51 23.83
N GLU A 491 9.88 0.81 23.73
CA GLU A 491 9.77 1.52 22.44
C GLU A 491 11.13 2.09 22.05
N ILE A 492 11.61 1.74 20.88
CA ILE A 492 12.92 2.14 20.34
C ILE A 492 12.76 3.45 19.56
N MET A 493 13.70 4.36 19.73
CA MET A 493 13.73 5.64 19.02
C MET A 493 13.72 5.44 17.51
N GLY A 494 12.80 6.09 16.80
CA GLY A 494 12.63 6.02 15.33
C GLY A 494 11.78 4.85 14.88
N VAL A 495 11.39 4.85 13.60
CA VAL A 495 10.45 3.90 12.99
C VAL A 495 11.15 2.98 11.99
N HIS A 496 10.45 1.91 11.59
CA HIS A 496 10.93 0.91 10.63
C HIS A 496 12.29 0.31 11.01
N GLY A 497 12.43 -0.06 12.28
CA GLY A 497 13.68 -0.58 12.81
C GLY A 497 14.03 -1.96 12.26
N GLY A 498 15.22 -2.08 11.66
CA GLY A 498 15.84 -3.38 11.38
C GLY A 498 16.47 -3.93 12.67
N VAL A 499 16.11 -5.18 13.06
CA VAL A 499 16.60 -5.82 14.28
C VAL A 499 17.42 -7.06 13.94
N VAL A 500 18.60 -7.21 14.57
CA VAL A 500 19.43 -8.43 14.51
C VAL A 500 19.95 -8.77 15.91
N GLN A 501 20.35 -10.03 16.12
CA GLN A 501 21.07 -10.42 17.32
C GLN A 501 22.56 -10.53 17.03
N ILE A 502 23.38 -9.77 17.73
CA ILE A 502 24.85 -9.77 17.59
C ILE A 502 25.48 -10.94 18.38
N SER A 503 26.80 -11.14 18.23
CA SER A 503 27.47 -12.36 18.71
C SER A 503 27.45 -12.53 20.23
N ASP A 504 27.37 -11.45 21.00
CA ASP A 504 27.28 -11.46 22.46
C ASP A 504 25.84 -11.64 23.00
N GLY A 505 24.86 -11.87 22.08
CA GLY A 505 23.46 -12.13 22.40
C GLY A 505 22.57 -10.89 22.51
N ARG A 506 23.12 -9.69 22.47
CA ARG A 506 22.33 -8.45 22.49
C ARG A 506 21.53 -8.27 21.20
N LEU A 507 20.38 -7.63 21.33
CA LEU A 507 19.64 -7.12 20.16
C LEU A 507 20.27 -5.80 19.72
N PHE A 508 20.49 -5.67 18.42
CA PHE A 508 21.04 -4.49 17.75
C PHE A 508 20.01 -3.97 16.75
N VAL A 509 19.63 -2.71 16.87
CA VAL A 509 18.58 -2.09 16.07
C VAL A 509 19.06 -0.79 15.45
N MET A 510 18.74 -0.58 14.16
CA MET A 510 18.91 0.71 13.49
C MET A 510 17.56 1.18 12.94
N THR A 511 17.28 2.48 13.00
CA THR A 511 15.97 3.06 12.68
C THR A 511 16.07 4.29 11.81
N ARG A 512 14.93 4.72 11.25
CA ARG A 512 14.79 6.01 10.53
C ARG A 512 14.00 7.04 11.32
N ASN A 513 13.98 8.29 10.84
CA ASN A 513 13.29 9.42 11.44
C ASN A 513 13.75 9.72 12.89
N ALA A 514 14.97 9.34 13.22
CA ALA A 514 15.63 9.64 14.48
C ALA A 514 17.09 9.98 14.23
N ALA A 515 17.67 10.77 15.09
CA ALA A 515 19.08 11.12 15.03
C ALA A 515 19.64 11.41 16.44
N ILE A 516 20.88 11.00 16.67
CA ILE A 516 21.71 11.38 17.82
C ILE A 516 22.93 12.07 17.22
N ASP A 517 23.22 13.30 17.62
CA ASP A 517 24.33 14.12 17.09
C ASP A 517 24.39 14.18 15.55
N GLY A 518 23.21 14.27 14.91
CA GLY A 518 23.09 14.32 13.46
C GLY A 518 23.38 13.00 12.74
N LYS A 519 23.44 11.87 13.46
CA LYS A 519 23.69 10.53 12.95
C LYS A 519 22.52 9.59 13.24
N MET A 520 22.37 8.55 12.39
CA MET A 520 21.40 7.49 12.61
C MET A 520 21.67 6.78 13.94
N PRO A 521 20.65 6.52 14.79
CA PRO A 521 20.86 5.83 16.05
C PRO A 521 21.12 4.32 15.86
N ILE A 522 21.97 3.78 16.72
CA ILE A 522 22.08 2.35 17.02
C ILE A 522 21.51 2.16 18.42
N SER A 523 20.56 1.26 18.58
CA SER A 523 19.95 0.90 19.85
C SER A 523 20.29 -0.54 20.23
N LEU A 524 20.74 -0.76 21.46
CA LEU A 524 21.22 -2.05 21.99
C LEU A 524 20.40 -2.48 23.19
N SER A 525 19.99 -3.73 23.23
CA SER A 525 19.31 -4.36 24.37
C SER A 525 20.05 -5.62 24.80
N SER A 526 20.26 -5.77 26.11
CA SER A 526 20.83 -6.96 26.76
C SER A 526 19.81 -7.77 27.56
N ASP A 527 18.54 -7.35 27.56
CA ASP A 527 17.47 -7.91 28.40
C ASP A 527 16.29 -8.43 27.59
N GLY A 528 16.54 -8.80 26.33
CA GLY A 528 15.51 -9.35 25.42
C GLY A 528 14.49 -8.34 24.94
N GLY A 529 14.88 -7.06 24.85
CA GLY A 529 14.03 -5.97 24.33
C GLY A 529 13.17 -5.28 25.38
N LYS A 530 13.42 -5.50 26.67
CA LYS A 530 12.73 -4.78 27.76
C LYS A 530 13.22 -3.36 27.91
N SER A 531 14.50 -3.13 27.60
CA SER A 531 15.09 -1.79 27.56
C SER A 531 16.12 -1.65 26.44
N PHE A 532 16.38 -0.41 26.01
CA PHE A 532 17.39 -0.11 24.99
C PHE A 532 18.24 1.08 25.40
N THR A 533 19.53 0.98 25.11
CA THR A 533 20.47 2.12 25.14
C THR A 533 20.82 2.52 23.73
N SER A 534 20.69 3.80 23.38
CA SER A 534 20.92 4.30 22.03
C SER A 534 22.17 5.17 21.97
N ILE A 535 22.96 5.00 20.91
CA ILE A 535 24.17 5.75 20.59
C ILE A 535 24.15 6.21 19.12
N ALA A 536 24.96 7.22 18.79
CA ALA A 536 25.15 7.66 17.43
C ALA A 536 25.94 6.63 16.61
N SER A 537 25.52 6.36 15.38
CA SER A 537 26.31 5.60 14.40
C SER A 537 27.23 6.52 13.57
N ASP A 538 27.99 5.93 12.65
CA ASP A 538 28.74 6.68 11.63
C ASP A 538 27.90 7.12 10.43
N PHE A 539 26.64 6.71 10.35
CA PHE A 539 25.82 6.88 9.16
C PHE A 539 24.92 8.10 9.23
N PRO A 540 24.61 8.73 8.07
CA PRO A 540 23.63 9.79 8.02
C PRO A 540 22.24 9.29 8.38
N PRO A 541 21.41 10.12 9.05
CA PRO A 541 20.03 9.77 9.30
C PRO A 541 19.23 9.77 7.99
N ILE A 542 18.18 8.94 7.92
CA ILE A 542 17.26 8.88 6.79
C ILE A 542 15.86 9.26 7.21
N GLY A 543 15.08 9.76 6.25
CA GLY A 543 13.74 10.32 6.47
C GLY A 543 12.64 9.63 5.66
N GLY A 544 11.54 10.35 5.44
CA GLY A 544 10.41 9.86 4.66
C GLY A 544 10.80 9.44 3.25
N GLY A 545 10.22 8.33 2.77
CA GLY A 545 10.53 7.75 1.46
C GLY A 545 11.80 6.89 1.42
N GLN A 546 12.49 6.70 2.56
CA GLN A 546 13.66 5.83 2.70
C GLN A 546 13.44 4.82 3.83
N ARG A 547 13.87 3.58 3.66
CA ARG A 547 13.97 2.53 4.68
C ARG A 547 15.30 1.83 4.52
N LEU A 548 16.02 1.61 5.62
CA LEU A 548 17.26 0.86 5.67
C LEU A 548 17.02 -0.65 5.50
N ALA A 549 18.09 -1.39 5.22
CA ALA A 549 18.15 -2.84 5.35
C ALA A 549 19.31 -3.23 6.27
N LEU A 550 19.06 -4.14 7.21
CA LEU A 550 20.02 -4.68 8.16
C LEU A 550 19.92 -6.21 8.13
N LEU A 551 21.03 -6.92 8.14
CA LEU A 551 21.04 -8.38 8.13
C LEU A 551 22.31 -8.90 8.81
N LYS A 552 22.19 -9.92 9.65
CA LYS A 552 23.32 -10.73 10.07
C LYS A 552 23.54 -11.82 9.04
N LEU A 553 24.68 -11.81 8.36
CA LEU A 553 25.04 -12.80 7.35
C LEU A 553 25.23 -14.19 7.98
N ARG A 554 25.06 -15.24 7.21
CA ARG A 554 25.28 -16.64 7.64
C ARG A 554 26.70 -16.88 8.18
N THR A 555 27.66 -16.05 7.80
CA THR A 555 29.05 -16.05 8.28
C THR A 555 29.29 -15.20 9.52
N GLY A 556 28.23 -14.52 10.04
CA GLY A 556 28.24 -13.79 11.30
C GLY A 556 28.40 -12.28 11.19
N GLU A 557 28.88 -11.74 10.08
CA GLU A 557 29.06 -10.31 9.88
C GLU A 557 27.72 -9.57 9.76
N LEU A 558 27.73 -8.29 10.10
CA LEU A 558 26.58 -7.43 9.90
C LEU A 558 26.65 -6.73 8.55
N PHE A 559 25.63 -6.95 7.75
CA PHE A 559 25.35 -6.21 6.53
C PHE A 559 24.37 -5.07 6.81
N PHE A 560 24.67 -3.88 6.30
CA PHE A 560 23.82 -2.72 6.37
C PHE A 560 23.73 -2.03 5.00
N ALA A 561 22.52 -1.64 4.61
CA ALA A 561 22.32 -0.81 3.43
C ALA A 561 21.39 0.36 3.77
N SER A 562 21.71 1.53 3.24
CA SER A 562 20.96 2.75 3.48
C SER A 562 21.23 3.77 2.37
N PHE A 563 20.72 4.98 2.55
CA PHE A 563 20.89 6.08 1.61
C PHE A 563 21.71 7.20 2.23
N THR A 564 22.39 7.97 1.38
CA THR A 564 22.90 9.28 1.79
C THR A 564 21.74 10.23 1.99
N SER A 565 21.94 11.32 2.73
CA SER A 565 20.90 12.33 2.93
C SER A 565 20.50 12.95 1.58
N GLU A 566 19.19 13.10 1.39
CA GLU A 566 18.62 13.73 0.19
C GLU A 566 19.00 15.22 0.12
N GLY A 567 19.69 15.64 -0.94
CA GLY A 567 20.15 17.02 -1.12
C GLY A 567 21.31 17.43 -0.20
N GLY A 568 21.82 16.53 0.66
CA GLY A 568 22.96 16.75 1.56
C GLY A 568 24.28 16.23 1.00
N ASP A 569 25.29 16.20 1.88
CA ASP A 569 26.60 15.63 1.58
C ASP A 569 26.48 14.13 1.39
N GLY A 570 27.27 13.60 0.45
CA GLY A 570 27.45 12.17 0.28
C GLY A 570 28.33 11.55 1.36
N ILE A 571 28.59 10.28 1.24
CA ILE A 571 29.64 9.62 2.01
C ILE A 571 30.89 9.45 1.13
N PHE A 572 32.03 9.31 1.77
CA PHE A 572 33.30 9.14 1.06
C PHE A 572 33.74 7.68 1.06
N ILE A 573 34.16 7.18 -0.11
CA ILE A 573 34.80 5.88 -0.26
C ILE A 573 36.17 6.04 -0.92
N THR A 574 37.05 5.04 -0.76
CA THR A 574 38.36 5.01 -1.40
C THR A 574 38.34 3.96 -2.49
N ASP A 575 38.74 4.32 -3.73
CA ASP A 575 38.79 3.42 -4.87
C ASP A 575 40.08 2.56 -4.89
N ALA A 576 40.20 1.67 -5.86
CA ALA A 576 41.33 0.76 -6.01
C ALA A 576 42.67 1.47 -6.28
N THR A 577 42.64 2.72 -6.76
CA THR A 577 43.83 3.56 -6.97
C THR A 577 44.23 4.37 -5.75
N GLY A 578 43.45 4.29 -4.64
CA GLY A 578 43.69 5.03 -3.42
C GLY A 578 43.02 6.41 -3.38
N ASN A 579 42.32 6.81 -4.44
CA ASN A 579 41.66 8.11 -4.48
C ASN A 579 40.35 8.09 -3.68
N ARG A 580 40.20 9.14 -2.87
CA ARG A 580 38.95 9.35 -2.12
C ARG A 580 37.91 10.05 -3.01
N ARG A 581 36.69 9.50 -3.08
CA ARG A 581 35.58 10.10 -3.83
C ARG A 581 34.29 10.17 -3.02
N GLU A 582 33.52 11.19 -3.25
CA GLU A 582 32.16 11.29 -2.71
C GLU A 582 31.22 10.42 -3.54
N ILE A 583 30.34 9.68 -2.87
CA ILE A 583 29.24 8.92 -3.47
C ILE A 583 27.89 9.35 -2.89
N LYS A 584 26.85 9.34 -3.74
CA LYS A 584 25.48 9.73 -3.37
C LYS A 584 24.46 8.67 -3.76
N GLY A 585 23.54 8.39 -2.86
CA GLY A 585 22.46 7.42 -3.06
C GLY A 585 22.56 6.18 -2.21
N LEU A 586 22.09 5.05 -2.73
CA LEU A 586 22.07 3.75 -2.08
C LEU A 586 23.48 3.20 -1.90
N PHE A 587 23.88 2.96 -0.68
CA PHE A 587 25.15 2.35 -0.33
C PHE A 587 24.96 1.12 0.56
N ALA A 588 25.95 0.25 0.55
CA ALA A 588 26.05 -0.91 1.43
C ALA A 588 27.33 -0.83 2.27
N ALA A 589 27.27 -1.40 3.48
CA ALA A 589 28.37 -1.48 4.41
C ALA A 589 28.42 -2.87 5.07
N LEU A 590 29.63 -3.28 5.49
CA LEU A 590 29.87 -4.54 6.18
C LEU A 590 30.69 -4.29 7.43
N SER A 591 30.23 -4.84 8.57
CA SER A 591 30.92 -4.87 9.83
C SER A 591 31.35 -6.29 10.18
N LEU A 592 32.61 -6.46 10.64
CA LEU A 592 33.19 -7.72 11.09
C LEU A 592 33.24 -7.83 12.63
N ASP A 593 32.74 -6.83 13.35
CA ASP A 593 32.90 -6.65 14.80
C ASP A 593 31.59 -6.24 15.49
N ASP A 594 30.49 -6.88 15.07
CA ASP A 594 29.14 -6.64 15.64
C ASP A 594 28.67 -5.18 15.56
N GLY A 595 29.01 -4.50 14.46
CA GLY A 595 28.53 -3.13 14.21
C GLY A 595 29.32 -2.05 14.94
N ARG A 596 30.47 -2.36 15.59
CA ARG A 596 31.34 -1.37 16.24
C ARG A 596 32.05 -0.52 15.20
N THR A 597 32.57 -1.17 14.13
CA THR A 597 33.15 -0.49 12.97
C THR A 597 32.59 -1.00 11.66
N TRP A 598 32.66 -0.16 10.64
CA TRP A 598 32.15 -0.46 9.30
C TRP A 598 33.22 -0.13 8.24
N PRO A 599 34.29 -0.94 8.17
CA PRO A 599 35.45 -0.64 7.34
C PRO A 599 35.17 -0.78 5.83
N TYR A 600 34.17 -1.57 5.45
CA TYR A 600 33.81 -1.79 4.07
C TYR A 600 32.52 -1.05 3.74
N ARG A 601 32.64 -0.04 2.88
CA ARG A 601 31.51 0.77 2.39
C ARG A 601 31.59 0.88 0.89
N ARG A 602 30.46 0.69 0.21
CA ARG A 602 30.40 0.72 -1.23
C ARG A 602 29.08 1.26 -1.74
N LEU A 603 29.12 2.03 -2.85
CA LEU A 603 27.92 2.40 -3.58
C LEU A 603 27.33 1.15 -4.24
N VAL A 604 26.01 0.97 -4.17
CA VAL A 604 25.32 -0.15 -4.83
C VAL A 604 25.15 0.18 -6.31
N THR A 605 26.17 -0.17 -7.08
CA THR A 605 26.30 0.06 -8.52
C THR A 605 27.24 -0.97 -9.12
N ASP A 606 27.14 -1.20 -10.40
CA ASP A 606 28.09 -2.01 -11.17
C ASP A 606 29.38 -1.25 -11.56
N ASP A 607 29.54 -0.02 -11.05
CA ASP A 607 30.62 0.91 -11.40
C ASP A 607 30.72 1.24 -12.91
N GLY A 608 29.66 0.93 -13.66
CA GLY A 608 29.59 1.15 -15.10
C GLY A 608 29.42 2.61 -15.50
N PRO A 609 29.41 2.89 -16.81
CA PRO A 609 29.18 4.23 -17.32
C PRO A 609 27.79 4.74 -16.90
N ALA A 610 27.69 6.06 -16.76
CA ALA A 610 26.44 6.72 -16.41
C ALA A 610 25.28 6.29 -17.33
N ARG A 611 24.17 5.82 -16.73
CA ARG A 611 22.96 5.38 -17.42
C ARG A 611 21.71 5.70 -16.61
N THR A 612 20.62 5.86 -17.30
CA THR A 612 19.30 6.06 -16.69
C THR A 612 18.75 4.73 -16.18
N ILE A 613 18.23 4.73 -14.94
CA ILE A 613 17.44 3.64 -14.38
C ILE A 613 16.16 4.21 -13.76
N GLU A 614 15.11 3.41 -13.76
CA GLU A 614 13.90 3.75 -13.00
C GLU A 614 14.12 3.54 -11.51
N CYS A 615 13.52 4.41 -10.71
CA CYS A 615 13.48 4.28 -9.26
C CYS A 615 12.04 4.42 -8.73
N THR A 616 11.90 4.55 -7.43
CA THR A 616 10.59 4.68 -6.75
C THR A 616 9.67 5.69 -7.44
N ASP A 617 8.38 5.36 -7.53
CA ASP A 617 7.29 6.19 -8.10
C ASP A 617 7.43 6.53 -9.59
N GLY A 618 8.11 5.68 -10.36
CA GLY A 618 8.32 5.94 -11.79
C GLY A 618 9.32 7.04 -12.09
N GLY A 619 9.98 7.59 -11.07
CA GLY A 619 11.10 8.50 -11.24
C GLY A 619 12.28 7.81 -11.90
N CYS A 620 13.16 8.59 -12.53
CA CYS A 620 14.40 8.10 -13.10
C CYS A 620 15.60 8.77 -12.48
N ILE A 621 16.69 8.03 -12.38
CA ILE A 621 17.98 8.54 -11.94
C ILE A 621 19.09 8.16 -12.92
N THR A 622 20.18 8.89 -12.87
CA THR A 622 21.42 8.49 -13.52
C THR A 622 22.25 7.66 -12.54
N MET A 623 22.35 6.36 -12.80
CA MET A 623 23.25 5.48 -12.08
C MET A 623 24.66 5.55 -12.68
N SER A 624 25.66 5.65 -11.83
CA SER A 624 27.10 5.71 -12.22
C SER A 624 27.99 5.20 -11.10
N ALA A 625 29.31 5.26 -11.29
CA ALA A 625 30.28 4.98 -10.22
C ALA A 625 30.21 5.97 -9.04
N ARG A 626 29.50 7.09 -9.15
CA ARG A 626 29.33 8.12 -8.11
C ARG A 626 27.93 8.23 -7.57
N ARG A 627 26.91 7.64 -8.26
CA ARG A 627 25.49 7.81 -7.96
C ARG A 627 24.72 6.51 -8.10
N SER A 628 23.78 6.30 -7.20
CA SER A 628 22.81 5.21 -7.21
C SER A 628 21.42 5.74 -6.81
N GLU A 629 20.45 4.86 -6.59
CA GLU A 629 19.13 5.25 -6.11
C GLU A 629 19.24 6.09 -4.83
N TYR A 630 18.46 7.15 -4.74
CA TYR A 630 18.53 8.08 -3.59
C TYR A 630 17.39 7.89 -2.59
N ARG A 631 16.37 7.13 -2.96
CA ARG A 631 15.21 6.84 -2.11
C ARG A 631 14.59 5.51 -2.48
N GLY A 632 13.81 4.97 -1.58
CA GLY A 632 13.09 3.72 -1.69
C GLY A 632 13.11 2.99 -0.36
N TYR A 633 12.29 1.98 -0.24
CA TYR A 633 12.34 1.09 0.91
C TYR A 633 13.18 -0.13 0.56
N LEU A 634 14.13 -0.44 1.43
CA LEU A 634 15.03 -1.57 1.24
C LEU A 634 14.52 -2.80 1.98
N SER A 635 14.80 -3.96 1.41
CA SER A 635 14.71 -5.26 2.05
C SER A 635 15.87 -6.13 1.56
N VAL A 636 16.31 -7.08 2.37
CA VAL A 636 17.50 -7.89 2.09
C VAL A 636 17.34 -9.31 2.61
N CYS A 637 17.81 -10.28 1.83
CA CYS A 637 18.05 -11.65 2.30
C CYS A 637 19.41 -12.15 1.79
N GLN A 638 19.94 -13.20 2.41
CA GLN A 638 21.10 -13.94 1.92
C GLN A 638 20.65 -15.33 1.51
N SER A 639 20.91 -15.70 0.26
CA SER A 639 20.63 -17.02 -0.28
C SER A 639 21.65 -18.07 0.16
N LEU A 640 21.28 -19.36 0.00
CA LEU A 640 22.13 -20.50 0.34
C LEU A 640 23.42 -20.59 -0.50
N ASP A 641 23.43 -19.96 -1.67
CA ASP A 641 24.63 -19.83 -2.51
C ASP A 641 25.57 -18.68 -2.07
N GLY A 642 25.25 -18.00 -0.98
CA GLY A 642 26.04 -16.94 -0.35
C GLY A 642 25.80 -15.55 -0.94
N LEU A 643 24.93 -15.39 -1.92
CA LEU A 643 24.58 -14.07 -2.46
C LEU A 643 23.72 -13.27 -1.50
N ILE A 644 23.99 -11.99 -1.45
CA ILE A 644 23.15 -11.00 -0.78
C ILE A 644 22.22 -10.40 -1.83
N HIS A 645 20.93 -10.54 -1.61
CA HIS A 645 19.88 -9.99 -2.45
C HIS A 645 19.28 -8.77 -1.78
N LEU A 646 19.59 -7.60 -2.31
CA LEU A 646 19.08 -6.32 -1.85
C LEU A 646 18.04 -5.81 -2.84
N ILE A 647 16.84 -5.49 -2.37
CA ILE A 647 15.84 -4.85 -3.20
C ILE A 647 15.52 -3.44 -2.69
N SER A 648 15.29 -2.52 -3.61
CA SER A 648 14.69 -1.22 -3.38
C SER A 648 13.19 -1.28 -3.72
N SER A 649 12.51 -0.15 -3.78
CA SER A 649 11.08 -0.16 -4.16
C SER A 649 10.79 -0.61 -5.61
N ARG A 650 11.79 -0.71 -6.47
CA ARG A 650 11.63 -1.18 -7.87
C ARG A 650 12.70 -2.14 -8.35
N ASN A 651 13.90 -2.04 -7.81
CA ASN A 651 15.08 -2.70 -8.34
C ASN A 651 15.63 -3.74 -7.37
N HIS A 652 16.18 -4.80 -7.94
CA HIS A 652 16.88 -5.87 -7.25
C HIS A 652 18.35 -5.86 -7.63
N TYR A 653 19.20 -5.99 -6.63
CA TYR A 653 20.65 -6.12 -6.74
C TYR A 653 21.10 -7.41 -6.07
N SER A 654 22.00 -8.15 -6.71
CA SER A 654 22.63 -9.35 -6.14
C SER A 654 24.15 -9.19 -6.14
N PHE A 655 24.76 -9.44 -5.01
CA PHE A 655 26.21 -9.39 -4.89
C PHE A 655 26.70 -10.30 -3.76
N ASN A 656 27.98 -10.66 -3.82
CA ASN A 656 28.58 -11.47 -2.76
C ASN A 656 29.38 -10.61 -1.77
N ARG A 657 29.75 -11.21 -0.63
CA ARG A 657 30.60 -10.60 0.39
C ARG A 657 31.93 -10.09 -0.20
N ARG A 658 32.53 -10.82 -1.15
CA ARG A 658 33.79 -10.44 -1.78
C ARG A 658 33.66 -9.12 -2.53
N TRP A 659 32.57 -8.87 -3.21
CA TRP A 659 32.30 -7.59 -3.87
C TRP A 659 32.27 -6.44 -2.88
N LEU A 660 31.60 -6.56 -1.73
CA LEU A 660 31.58 -5.53 -0.68
C LEU A 660 32.99 -5.21 -0.15
N MET A 661 33.82 -6.21 0.02
CA MET A 661 35.19 -6.08 0.54
C MET A 661 36.20 -5.59 -0.50
N THR A 662 35.85 -5.64 -1.79
CA THR A 662 36.73 -5.20 -2.88
C THR A 662 36.54 -3.71 -3.11
N LYS A 663 37.63 -2.94 -3.11
CA LYS A 663 37.60 -1.53 -3.47
C LYS A 663 37.04 -1.34 -4.88
N PRO A 664 36.12 -0.39 -5.11
CA PRO A 664 35.60 -0.14 -6.44
C PRO A 664 36.69 0.38 -7.38
N PRO A 665 36.59 0.17 -8.70
CA PRO A 665 37.52 0.73 -9.66
C PRO A 665 37.44 2.27 -9.67
N ALA A 666 38.50 2.90 -10.24
CA ALA A 666 38.46 4.31 -10.54
C ALA A 666 37.25 4.62 -11.47
N PRO A 667 36.53 5.75 -11.25
CA PRO A 667 35.44 6.13 -12.14
C PRO A 667 35.93 6.32 -13.56
N VAL A 668 35.22 5.76 -14.52
CA VAL A 668 35.48 6.05 -15.93
C VAL A 668 34.73 7.33 -16.29
N ASP A 669 35.35 8.47 -16.07
CA ASP A 669 34.80 9.78 -16.46
C ASP A 669 34.94 9.95 -17.99
N LYS A 670 34.01 9.37 -18.73
CA LYS A 670 33.87 9.73 -20.14
C LYS A 670 33.01 11.00 -20.21
N PRO A 671 33.45 12.08 -20.89
CA PRO A 671 32.62 13.24 -21.08
C PRO A 671 31.34 12.83 -21.79
N VAL A 672 30.21 13.08 -21.14
CA VAL A 672 28.88 12.79 -21.67
C VAL A 672 28.51 13.91 -22.62
N ARG A 673 28.46 13.64 -23.92
CA ARG A 673 27.97 14.61 -24.90
C ARG A 673 26.47 14.62 -24.93
N VAL A 674 25.87 15.80 -24.92
CA VAL A 674 24.44 15.99 -25.22
C VAL A 674 24.18 15.44 -26.61
N ARG A 675 23.20 14.53 -26.72
CA ARG A 675 22.72 14.09 -28.03
C ARG A 675 21.52 14.93 -28.41
N PRO A 676 21.37 15.32 -29.68
CA PRO A 676 20.14 15.91 -30.15
C PRO A 676 18.96 15.00 -29.83
N ILE A 677 17.90 15.56 -29.32
CA ILE A 677 16.62 14.88 -29.06
C ILE A 677 15.56 15.67 -29.79
N VAL A 678 14.75 15.00 -30.57
CA VAL A 678 13.53 15.53 -31.17
C VAL A 678 12.44 14.55 -30.88
N GLU A 679 11.43 14.98 -30.17
CA GLU A 679 10.23 14.21 -29.87
C GLU A 679 9.05 14.97 -30.46
N THR A 680 8.36 14.38 -31.43
CA THR A 680 7.21 14.99 -32.12
C THR A 680 5.89 14.40 -31.68
N PHE A 681 5.92 13.33 -30.91
CA PHE A 681 4.73 12.60 -30.40
C PHE A 681 3.80 12.06 -31.53
N ASP A 682 4.29 12.00 -32.78
CA ASP A 682 3.55 11.52 -33.96
C ASP A 682 3.46 9.99 -34.02
N GLY A 683 4.16 9.26 -33.16
CA GLY A 683 4.27 7.81 -33.19
C GLY A 683 3.01 7.09 -32.69
N PRO A 684 2.85 5.81 -33.05
CA PRO A 684 1.72 5.00 -32.60
C PRO A 684 1.86 4.63 -31.12
N GLU A 685 1.25 5.41 -30.24
CA GLU A 685 1.12 5.15 -28.80
C GLU A 685 2.44 4.93 -28.02
N LYS A 686 3.56 5.48 -28.49
CA LYS A 686 4.85 5.43 -27.79
C LYS A 686 5.70 6.66 -28.11
N PHE A 687 6.60 6.99 -27.20
CA PHE A 687 7.57 8.07 -27.42
C PHE A 687 8.62 7.70 -28.48
N ASP A 688 8.93 8.64 -29.37
CA ASP A 688 9.95 8.46 -30.43
C ASP A 688 11.35 8.35 -29.85
N SER A 689 11.63 9.06 -28.77
CA SER A 689 12.92 9.05 -28.09
C SER A 689 12.88 8.16 -26.85
N PRO A 690 13.84 7.23 -26.68
CA PRO A 690 13.93 6.45 -25.45
C PRO A 690 14.33 7.35 -24.28
N GLY A 691 13.69 7.15 -23.12
CA GLY A 691 14.04 7.88 -21.90
C GLY A 691 12.93 8.78 -21.35
N TRP A 692 11.79 8.85 -21.99
CA TRP A 692 10.59 9.46 -21.42
C TRP A 692 9.96 8.57 -20.38
N HIS A 693 9.52 9.17 -19.28
CA HIS A 693 8.88 8.49 -18.17
C HIS A 693 7.75 9.31 -17.59
N GLU A 694 6.64 8.67 -17.32
CA GLU A 694 5.52 9.29 -16.61
C GLU A 694 5.86 9.51 -15.14
N TYR A 695 5.55 10.69 -14.64
CA TYR A 695 5.75 11.06 -13.25
C TYR A 695 4.46 10.80 -12.46
N LYS A 696 4.52 9.91 -11.46
CA LYS A 696 3.41 9.48 -10.59
C LYS A 696 2.30 8.65 -11.24
N GLY A 697 2.61 7.88 -12.28
CA GLY A 697 1.70 6.95 -12.94
C GLY A 697 1.25 7.40 -14.32
N PRO A 698 0.38 6.64 -15.00
CA PRO A 698 -0.16 7.03 -16.30
C PRO A 698 -0.94 8.33 -16.15
N VAL A 699 -0.40 9.40 -16.70
CA VAL A 699 -0.90 10.77 -16.50
C VAL A 699 -1.32 11.43 -17.80
N GLY A 700 -1.13 10.72 -18.91
CA GLY A 700 -1.48 11.25 -20.22
C GLY A 700 -1.68 10.14 -21.24
N HIS A 701 -1.99 10.53 -22.44
CA HIS A 701 -2.21 9.64 -23.57
C HIS A 701 -1.84 10.33 -24.89
N PHE A 702 -1.49 9.52 -25.90
CA PHE A 702 -1.35 10.03 -27.26
C PHE A 702 -2.75 10.28 -27.82
N ASN A 703 -3.02 11.54 -28.23
CA ASN A 703 -4.37 11.96 -28.60
C ASN A 703 -4.77 11.65 -30.06
N GLY A 704 -3.93 10.96 -30.80
CA GLY A 704 -4.14 10.61 -32.21
C GLY A 704 -3.94 11.79 -33.20
N SER A 705 -3.57 12.98 -32.70
CA SER A 705 -3.30 14.17 -33.50
C SER A 705 -1.83 14.57 -33.50
N GLY A 706 -0.93 13.65 -33.15
CA GLY A 706 0.50 13.89 -33.03
C GLY A 706 0.88 14.66 -31.78
N GLN A 707 0.19 14.44 -30.66
CA GLN A 707 0.44 15.13 -29.40
C GLN A 707 0.28 14.19 -28.22
N TYR A 708 0.97 14.48 -27.13
CA TYR A 708 0.80 13.81 -25.85
C TYR A 708 0.04 14.69 -24.86
N THR A 709 -1.21 14.35 -24.60
CA THR A 709 -2.08 15.07 -23.66
C THR A 709 -1.76 14.69 -22.23
N ILE A 710 -1.49 15.66 -21.38
CA ILE A 710 -1.29 15.52 -19.93
C ILE A 710 -2.51 16.09 -19.23
N GLU A 711 -3.19 15.26 -18.42
CA GLU A 711 -4.35 15.66 -17.64
C GLU A 711 -4.06 15.58 -16.15
N SER A 712 -4.56 16.53 -15.38
CA SER A 712 -4.42 16.51 -13.94
C SER A 712 -5.58 17.20 -13.23
N GLY A 713 -6.00 16.58 -12.12
CA GLY A 713 -6.85 17.21 -11.11
C GLY A 713 -6.06 18.16 -10.21
N SER A 714 -6.22 18.04 -8.90
CA SER A 714 -5.63 18.96 -7.91
C SER A 714 -4.13 18.78 -7.63
N HIS A 715 -3.42 17.89 -8.33
CA HIS A 715 -1.99 17.59 -8.11
C HIS A 715 -1.19 17.58 -9.41
N TYR A 716 0.14 17.75 -9.28
CA TYR A 716 1.06 17.72 -10.41
C TYR A 716 1.22 16.31 -10.99
N ASN A 717 0.78 16.14 -12.22
CA ASN A 717 1.07 15.00 -13.05
C ASN A 717 1.87 15.44 -14.28
N GLY A 718 2.68 14.56 -14.85
CA GLY A 718 3.46 14.92 -16.01
C GLY A 718 4.44 13.86 -16.47
N ILE A 719 5.28 14.25 -17.40
CA ILE A 719 6.33 13.42 -17.97
C ILE A 719 7.71 14.04 -17.74
N ASN A 720 8.73 13.23 -17.75
CA ASN A 720 10.11 13.68 -17.66
C ASN A 720 11.04 12.88 -18.58
N HIS A 721 12.12 13.52 -19.02
CA HIS A 721 13.17 12.93 -19.82
C HIS A 721 14.55 13.34 -19.28
N ILE A 722 15.47 12.38 -19.11
CA ILE A 722 16.82 12.70 -18.64
C ILE A 722 17.69 13.19 -19.81
N VAL A 723 18.20 14.40 -19.64
CA VAL A 723 19.13 15.08 -20.56
C VAL A 723 20.53 14.99 -19.98
N ARG A 724 21.49 14.56 -20.76
CA ARG A 724 22.90 14.50 -20.34
C ARG A 724 23.52 15.89 -20.36
N ALA A 725 24.46 16.13 -19.42
CA ALA A 725 25.09 17.45 -19.25
C ALA A 725 25.92 17.90 -20.46
N GLY A 726 26.09 19.20 -20.59
CA GLY A 726 26.72 19.94 -21.68
C GLY A 726 25.94 21.22 -21.95
N SER A 727 26.48 22.14 -22.78
CA SER A 727 25.72 23.30 -23.24
C SER A 727 24.64 22.87 -24.22
N PHE A 728 23.39 23.36 -24.03
CA PHE A 728 22.26 23.02 -24.92
C PHE A 728 21.20 24.10 -24.97
N GLU A 729 20.40 24.02 -26.00
CA GLU A 729 19.09 24.68 -26.11
C GLU A 729 18.00 23.61 -26.05
N ALA A 730 16.96 23.83 -25.27
CA ALA A 730 15.78 22.98 -25.21
C ALA A 730 14.51 23.78 -25.45
N THR A 731 13.65 23.26 -26.31
CA THR A 731 12.37 23.89 -26.67
C THR A 731 11.22 22.96 -26.35
N TYR A 732 10.21 23.47 -25.67
CA TYR A 732 8.93 22.83 -25.41
C TYR A 732 7.84 23.56 -26.17
N GLU A 733 7.07 22.85 -26.98
CA GLU A 733 5.88 23.39 -27.65
C GLU A 733 4.63 22.80 -27.02
N LEU A 734 3.85 23.65 -26.37
CA LEU A 734 2.64 23.31 -25.62
C LEU A 734 1.43 23.88 -26.37
N LYS A 735 0.39 23.08 -26.52
CA LYS A 735 -0.88 23.47 -27.16
C LYS A 735 -2.06 23.12 -26.27
N ASN A 736 -3.23 23.64 -26.60
CA ASN A 736 -4.50 23.32 -25.95
C ASN A 736 -4.42 23.36 -24.42
N ILE A 737 -3.85 24.43 -23.87
CA ILE A 737 -3.76 24.59 -22.41
C ILE A 737 -5.15 24.92 -21.88
N HIS A 738 -5.68 24.04 -21.05
CA HIS A 738 -6.97 24.20 -20.38
C HIS A 738 -6.81 24.26 -18.86
N TYR A 739 -7.39 25.28 -18.25
CA TYR A 739 -7.40 25.50 -16.81
C TYR A 739 -8.78 25.16 -16.25
N ASN A 740 -8.83 24.38 -15.16
CA ASN A 740 -10.08 24.11 -14.46
C ASN A 740 -10.39 25.21 -13.44
N PRO A 741 -11.53 25.93 -13.58
CA PRO A 741 -11.81 27.12 -12.75
C PRO A 741 -12.17 26.84 -11.29
N SER A 742 -12.22 25.60 -10.85
CA SER A 742 -12.71 25.20 -9.52
C SER A 742 -11.65 25.04 -8.43
N GLY A 743 -10.40 25.39 -8.68
CA GLY A 743 -9.28 25.20 -7.75
C GLY A 743 -8.99 26.42 -6.87
N SER A 744 -8.90 26.21 -5.59
CA SER A 744 -8.65 27.25 -4.57
C SER A 744 -7.17 27.52 -4.27
N ARG A 745 -6.22 27.10 -5.12
CA ARG A 745 -4.78 27.20 -4.84
C ARG A 745 -4.01 28.04 -5.87
N PRO A 746 -3.03 28.85 -5.43
CA PRO A 746 -2.24 29.73 -6.30
C PRO A 746 -1.22 29.03 -7.21
N THR A 747 -1.22 27.69 -7.28
CA THR A 747 -0.24 26.87 -8.01
C THR A 747 -0.83 26.12 -9.21
N GLU A 748 -1.91 26.63 -9.80
CA GLU A 748 -2.59 25.98 -10.92
C GLU A 748 -1.96 26.37 -12.25
N GLY A 749 -1.71 25.39 -13.14
CA GLY A 749 -1.16 25.59 -14.46
C GLY A 749 -0.11 24.56 -14.89
N VAL A 750 0.54 24.88 -16.02
CA VAL A 750 1.61 24.04 -16.58
C VAL A 750 2.96 24.47 -16.00
N THR A 751 3.76 23.51 -15.60
CA THR A 751 5.16 23.73 -15.21
C THR A 751 6.08 23.04 -16.20
N VAL A 752 6.98 23.78 -16.81
CA VAL A 752 8.03 23.26 -17.67
C VAL A 752 9.41 23.63 -17.15
N GLY A 753 10.38 22.78 -17.34
CA GLY A 753 11.74 23.10 -16.93
C GLY A 753 12.66 21.92 -16.76
N PHE A 754 13.68 22.12 -15.93
CA PHE A 754 14.73 21.14 -15.66
C PHE A 754 14.93 20.99 -14.16
N ARG A 755 15.13 19.74 -13.71
CA ARG A 755 15.44 19.43 -12.32
C ARG A 755 16.69 18.54 -12.21
N ASP A 756 17.33 18.59 -11.07
CA ASP A 756 18.27 17.55 -10.68
C ASP A 756 17.49 16.26 -10.46
N PRO A 757 17.78 15.19 -11.20
CA PRO A 757 17.09 13.91 -11.03
C PRO A 757 17.26 13.29 -9.65
N LEU A 758 18.19 13.80 -8.83
CA LEU A 758 18.36 13.39 -7.43
C LEU A 758 17.57 14.26 -6.43
N SER A 759 16.98 15.37 -6.88
CA SER A 759 16.21 16.25 -6.03
C SER A 759 14.75 15.81 -6.00
N THR A 760 14.23 15.46 -4.83
CA THR A 760 12.78 15.27 -4.60
C THR A 760 12.07 16.58 -4.32
N GLY A 761 12.83 17.64 -4.11
CA GLY A 761 12.34 19.02 -3.98
C GLY A 761 11.86 19.60 -5.30
N HIS A 762 11.44 20.85 -5.26
CA HIS A 762 11.00 21.59 -6.43
C HIS A 762 12.06 21.62 -7.53
N PRO A 763 11.64 21.68 -8.80
CA PRO A 763 12.52 21.75 -9.97
C PRO A 763 13.64 22.79 -9.82
N THR A 764 14.82 22.47 -10.34
CA THR A 764 15.99 23.35 -10.26
C THR A 764 15.76 24.64 -11.02
N ILE A 765 15.10 24.55 -12.19
CA ILE A 765 14.75 25.64 -13.07
C ILE A 765 13.39 25.37 -13.68
N PHE A 766 12.46 26.31 -13.56
CA PHE A 766 11.14 26.13 -14.12
C PHE A 766 10.42 27.44 -14.41
N VAL A 767 9.44 27.34 -15.28
CA VAL A 767 8.42 28.37 -15.51
C VAL A 767 7.06 27.76 -15.25
N PHE A 768 6.27 28.42 -14.42
CA PHE A 768 4.84 28.20 -14.29
C PHE A 768 4.11 29.05 -15.34
N ILE A 769 3.32 28.40 -16.16
CA ILE A 769 2.39 29.04 -17.10
C ILE A 769 1.02 28.96 -16.44
N LYS A 770 0.60 30.07 -15.85
CA LYS A 770 -0.66 30.22 -15.13
C LYS A 770 -1.68 30.95 -15.99
N GLU A 771 -2.93 30.90 -15.59
CA GLU A 771 -4.04 31.61 -16.25
C GLU A 771 -3.78 33.11 -16.44
N ASN A 772 -3.12 33.73 -15.47
CA ASN A 772 -2.89 35.20 -15.45
C ASN A 772 -1.43 35.62 -15.32
N ALA A 773 -0.47 34.72 -15.41
CA ALA A 773 0.94 35.05 -15.26
C ALA A 773 1.87 33.93 -15.78
N LEU A 774 3.05 34.33 -16.26
CA LEU A 774 4.24 33.46 -16.24
C LEU A 774 5.03 33.77 -14.98
N ASP A 775 5.40 32.72 -14.24
CA ASP A 775 6.07 32.83 -12.95
C ASP A 775 7.29 31.90 -12.94
N SER A 776 8.47 32.47 -12.78
CA SER A 776 9.71 31.68 -12.77
C SER A 776 10.24 31.50 -11.35
N ARG A 777 10.99 30.42 -11.11
CA ARG A 777 11.70 30.22 -9.84
C ARG A 777 12.67 31.34 -9.49
N THR A 778 13.09 32.17 -10.46
CA THR A 778 13.98 33.30 -10.25
C THR A 778 13.27 34.51 -9.64
N GLY A 779 11.97 34.41 -9.39
CA GLY A 779 11.13 35.48 -8.88
C GLY A 779 10.66 36.46 -9.96
N VAL A 780 10.97 36.22 -11.24
CA VAL A 780 10.42 37.03 -12.35
C VAL A 780 8.99 36.58 -12.61
N LYS A 781 8.08 37.54 -12.55
CA LYS A 781 6.67 37.35 -12.85
C LYS A 781 6.22 38.28 -13.96
N VAL A 782 5.66 37.71 -15.03
CA VAL A 782 5.06 38.48 -16.15
C VAL A 782 3.55 38.32 -16.03
N ALA A 783 2.84 39.44 -15.84
CA ALA A 783 1.38 39.43 -15.84
C ALA A 783 0.86 39.23 -17.26
N LEU A 784 -0.18 38.43 -17.42
CA LEU A 784 -0.85 38.15 -18.69
C LEU A 784 -2.23 38.79 -18.69
N SER A 785 -2.61 39.36 -19.86
CA SER A 785 -3.93 39.95 -20.04
C SER A 785 -5.05 38.95 -20.28
N SER A 786 -4.68 37.71 -20.68
CA SER A 786 -5.59 36.60 -20.92
C SER A 786 -4.88 35.26 -20.68
N PRO A 787 -5.60 34.17 -20.36
CA PRO A 787 -5.04 32.83 -20.25
C PRO A 787 -4.43 32.41 -21.59
N PRO A 788 -3.14 31.96 -21.61
CA PRO A 788 -2.54 31.48 -22.85
C PRO A 788 -3.13 30.10 -23.24
N LYS A 789 -3.46 29.97 -24.52
CA LYS A 789 -3.95 28.69 -25.10
C LYS A 789 -2.81 27.82 -25.59
N SER A 790 -1.68 28.42 -25.89
CA SER A 790 -0.44 27.74 -26.26
C SER A 790 0.78 28.48 -25.75
N ALA A 791 1.90 27.77 -25.61
CA ALA A 791 3.17 28.38 -25.19
C ALA A 791 4.35 27.64 -25.81
N THR A 792 5.34 28.39 -26.28
CA THR A 792 6.65 27.85 -26.65
C THR A 792 7.67 28.36 -25.63
N MET A 793 8.34 27.43 -24.94
CA MET A 793 9.32 27.73 -23.91
C MET A 793 10.69 27.26 -24.35
N LYS A 794 11.67 28.15 -24.43
CA LYS A 794 13.05 27.83 -24.81
C LYS A 794 13.98 28.10 -23.64
N PHE A 795 14.72 27.08 -23.26
CA PHE A 795 15.75 27.12 -22.22
C PHE A 795 17.13 27.01 -22.87
N VAL A 796 18.04 27.89 -22.52
CA VAL A 796 19.42 27.87 -23.00
C VAL A 796 20.33 27.72 -21.79
N TYR A 797 21.12 26.66 -21.76
CA TYR A 797 22.13 26.43 -20.75
C TYR A 797 23.55 26.50 -21.35
N ASN A 798 24.43 27.24 -20.67
CA ASN A 798 25.84 27.31 -21.03
C ASN A 798 26.70 26.72 -19.90
N GLU A 799 27.38 25.61 -20.17
CA GLU A 799 28.23 24.92 -19.21
C GLU A 799 29.54 25.68 -18.92
N LYS A 800 30.10 26.36 -19.90
CA LYS A 800 31.37 27.13 -19.77
C LYS A 800 31.22 28.32 -18.81
N VAL A 801 30.04 28.92 -18.81
CA VAL A 801 29.62 29.96 -17.86
C VAL A 801 28.31 29.46 -17.27
N PRO A 802 28.29 28.66 -16.15
CA PRO A 802 27.09 27.99 -15.65
C PRO A 802 25.93 28.95 -15.47
N GLN A 803 25.20 29.17 -16.54
CA GLN A 803 24.16 30.19 -16.65
C GLN A 803 23.00 29.70 -17.52
N TRP A 804 21.80 30.04 -17.09
CA TRP A 804 20.56 29.79 -17.80
C TRP A 804 19.95 31.05 -18.33
N ARG A 805 19.33 30.95 -19.51
CA ARG A 805 18.46 31.92 -20.10
C ARG A 805 17.16 31.22 -20.48
N ILE A 806 16.04 31.90 -20.28
CA ILE A 806 14.71 31.39 -20.61
C ILE A 806 14.04 32.36 -21.56
N PHE A 807 13.50 31.89 -22.66
CA PHE A 807 12.74 32.64 -23.63
C PHE A 807 11.34 32.05 -23.75
N TYR A 808 10.37 32.89 -24.08
CA TYR A 808 9.00 32.43 -24.27
C TYR A 808 8.33 33.10 -25.47
N GLY A 809 7.33 32.41 -26.02
CA GLY A 809 6.34 32.90 -26.97
C GLY A 809 4.98 32.31 -26.57
N LEU A 810 3.93 33.09 -26.62
CA LEU A 810 2.58 32.68 -26.27
C LEU A 810 1.67 32.77 -27.51
N ASP A 811 0.65 31.88 -27.53
CA ASP A 811 -0.42 31.88 -28.54
C ASP A 811 0.10 31.90 -29.99
N GLY A 812 1.12 31.09 -30.27
CA GLY A 812 1.73 30.91 -31.57
C GLY A 812 2.90 31.87 -31.89
N ALA A 813 3.29 32.71 -30.94
CA ALA A 813 4.47 33.56 -31.12
C ALA A 813 5.78 32.76 -30.92
N GLU A 814 6.82 33.15 -31.67
CA GLU A 814 8.17 32.61 -31.53
C GLU A 814 8.77 32.92 -30.14
N PRO A 815 9.54 32.03 -29.53
CA PRO A 815 10.13 32.22 -28.20
C PRO A 815 11.35 33.15 -28.24
N THR A 816 11.13 34.43 -28.57
CA THR A 816 12.16 35.47 -28.68
C THR A 816 12.22 36.42 -27.49
N THR A 817 11.17 36.44 -26.66
CA THR A 817 11.10 37.29 -25.46
C THR A 817 11.80 36.61 -24.29
N GLU A 818 12.88 37.22 -23.77
CA GLU A 818 13.63 36.71 -22.64
C GLU A 818 12.88 36.93 -21.32
N LEU A 819 12.73 35.86 -20.51
CA LEU A 819 12.07 35.91 -19.22
C LEU A 819 13.07 36.25 -18.11
N GLY A 820 13.22 37.56 -17.87
CA GLY A 820 14.16 38.09 -16.87
C GLY A 820 15.62 38.09 -17.34
N GLN A 821 16.54 38.29 -16.40
CA GLN A 821 17.98 38.30 -16.66
C GLN A 821 18.55 36.89 -16.56
N PRO A 822 19.66 36.58 -17.26
CA PRO A 822 20.39 35.36 -17.14
C PRO A 822 20.75 35.07 -15.67
N PHE A 823 20.59 33.84 -15.21
CA PHE A 823 20.82 33.50 -13.81
C PHE A 823 21.72 32.29 -13.63
N LYS A 824 22.49 32.29 -12.53
CA LYS A 824 23.33 31.17 -12.13
C LYS A 824 22.57 30.27 -11.19
N VAL A 825 22.58 28.98 -11.47
CA VAL A 825 22.11 27.97 -10.53
C VAL A 825 23.34 27.41 -9.83
N LYS A 826 23.31 27.35 -8.49
CA LYS A 826 24.33 26.61 -7.74
C LYS A 826 24.23 25.12 -8.16
N ASN A 827 25.22 24.70 -8.94
CA ASN A 827 25.44 23.33 -9.39
C ASN A 827 24.22 22.64 -10.06
N PRO A 828 24.01 22.72 -11.36
CA PRO A 828 23.58 21.55 -12.07
C PRO A 828 24.73 20.55 -11.90
N THR A 829 24.43 19.39 -11.34
CA THR A 829 25.42 18.33 -11.20
C THR A 829 25.94 18.00 -12.60
N SER A 830 27.23 17.88 -12.74
CA SER A 830 27.94 17.72 -14.03
C SER A 830 27.58 16.46 -14.84
N GLU A 831 26.59 15.66 -14.44
CA GLU A 831 26.34 14.35 -15.03
C GLU A 831 24.99 14.19 -15.72
N ALA A 832 23.90 14.83 -15.23
CA ALA A 832 22.59 14.78 -15.88
C ALA A 832 21.59 15.76 -15.26
N ILE A 833 20.66 16.24 -16.08
CA ILE A 833 19.46 16.97 -15.68
C ILE A 833 18.24 16.32 -16.31
N ALA A 834 17.09 16.35 -15.62
CA ALA A 834 15.84 15.88 -16.18
C ALA A 834 15.01 17.05 -16.70
N ALA A 835 14.68 17.02 -17.98
CA ALA A 835 13.64 17.84 -18.58
C ALA A 835 12.27 17.33 -18.11
N TYR A 836 11.32 18.20 -17.84
CA TYR A 836 9.98 17.78 -17.43
C TYR A 836 8.88 18.75 -17.84
N VAL A 837 7.68 18.18 -17.98
CA VAL A 837 6.42 18.91 -18.13
C VAL A 837 5.45 18.36 -17.08
N LEU A 838 4.89 19.24 -16.26
CA LEU A 838 3.90 18.90 -15.25
C LEU A 838 2.65 19.74 -15.45
N MET A 839 1.48 19.15 -15.23
CA MET A 839 0.19 19.85 -15.20
C MET A 839 -0.41 19.76 -13.80
N SER A 840 -1.03 20.85 -13.35
CA SER A 840 -1.82 20.92 -12.13
C SER A 840 -3.16 21.56 -12.44
N ASN A 841 -4.23 20.84 -12.20
CA ASN A 841 -5.63 21.26 -12.36
C ASN A 841 -5.99 21.74 -13.78
N GLY A 842 -5.96 20.82 -14.73
CA GLY A 842 -6.31 21.07 -16.12
C GLY A 842 -5.73 20.05 -17.07
N SER A 843 -5.60 20.44 -18.34
CA SER A 843 -4.93 19.62 -19.36
C SER A 843 -4.01 20.46 -20.24
N VAL A 844 -3.01 19.83 -20.83
CA VAL A 844 -2.10 20.42 -21.81
C VAL A 844 -1.63 19.37 -22.80
N ASP A 845 -1.55 19.73 -24.05
CA ASP A 845 -0.95 18.90 -25.08
C ASP A 845 0.51 19.31 -25.29
N LEU A 846 1.43 18.36 -25.15
CA LEU A 846 2.82 18.53 -25.56
C LEU A 846 2.94 18.11 -27.02
N ASP A 847 3.21 19.07 -27.86
CA ASP A 847 3.25 18.94 -29.31
C ASP A 847 4.66 18.56 -29.80
N ARG A 848 5.67 19.22 -29.23
CA ARG A 848 7.07 18.99 -29.59
C ARG A 848 7.99 19.25 -28.40
N PHE A 849 9.03 18.44 -28.30
CA PHE A 849 10.17 18.68 -27.43
C PHE A 849 11.48 18.50 -28.20
N GLU A 850 12.33 19.48 -28.17
CA GLU A 850 13.59 19.45 -28.90
C GLU A 850 14.75 19.86 -28.00
N ILE A 851 15.89 19.14 -28.09
CA ILE A 851 17.17 19.55 -27.50
C ILE A 851 18.24 19.57 -28.56
N LYS A 852 18.95 20.68 -28.63
CA LYS A 852 20.10 20.90 -29.52
C LYS A 852 21.34 21.18 -28.68
N PRO A 853 22.45 20.44 -28.86
CA PRO A 853 23.71 20.84 -28.25
C PRO A 853 24.17 22.19 -28.81
N VAL A 854 24.73 23.02 -27.94
CA VAL A 854 25.37 24.28 -28.29
C VAL A 854 26.87 24.13 -28.10
N HIS A 855 27.66 24.40 -29.10
CA HIS A 855 29.12 24.20 -29.12
C HIS A 855 29.90 25.37 -28.47
#